data_d6aa9f2dc68e6a85bdda7cac9e277092
#
_entry.id   d6aa9f2dc68e6a85bdda7cac9e277092
#
_cell.length_a   1.000
_cell.length_b   1.000
_cell.length_c   1.000
_cell.angle_alpha   90.00
_cell.angle_beta   90.00
_cell.angle_gamma   90.00
#
_symmetry.space_group_name_H-M   'P 1'
#
loop_
_entity.id
_entity.type
_entity.pdbx_description
1 polymer ?
#
loop_
_entity_poly.entity_id
_entity_poly.type
_entity_poly.pdbx_seq_one_letter_code
_entity_poly.pdbx_strand_id
1 'polypeptide(L)'
;MTKQYRFAHTDSVYTHQPDDPRAVVLQTDGLQPDERGIYDVTERLQALLDSVKQQDRRGIVLIPEGVYSVSQTIYLPRAVRMIGFGKKRPNFVLKKDTSGFQEAPQDDKGEAVYMFWFTGNTPRVEGYIQDANAGTFYSAVSNIDFQIEEGNPAAVVMRAHFAQHGFVSHCVFDVGQGKAGIFDVGNEMENLVFLGGEYGIYTTKCSPGWPFVLVESTFSGQRKSAILSRECGLTLSHVEFKDVPAADIVMDGYWEKLFWKDCVMENIAGPAIRISRENNSCTQINLRNIWCRNVPQLLLGKDSGKVTGGEQSEYMLHTLFHGDDLTLGQSEPERKTLVDWEPASQEPEFFREICDLPPQETWKNARDYGVYGNGISDDTAALQKALDECDTVYLPQGTYLLSDTLRMREGNSLIGLNPISTQLVLGENSPAWAGMGAPKAVLETSRGGWNLVNGLGIDTASRNPRAVGCKWMASANSYMNDVKFVGGHGQITQQQENVPVYNASRTADVNPDRPWDSQYWSLWITDNGGGAFKDVWTANTYAEAGFFVSETETPGVMYQVSIEHHVRHEVLLRNVANWKFLCMQTEEEVAEGPYCQPYEMTNCHDLLFANFYSFRVIWVDNPYPSVVRAWNCENIDFLNCHNFTQMKYTIENLYVDVNTGKTAGFWQLGRLRIPHMERAKKLPDVKGEIGKIISGLDCVDALCQAPDGAIYICDSRLYRIYRWDPETETMILLTSQHFQPLSLACDSQGRLLVVTEYQPVKNSVVNGIEELVTDEFGGESGGGCYYPFFSYDRRIRVCAIDPKAPEASLELLPVVSLEQVKPDILYYPANQWRDSGDMMESFAKNDIACYLAPDGKTAIVHTPALARACGLTPLCPGKPAYLVDEYNKCIVQVQVGNDFALSNPTVWAERGEYGFAMTEDGDAYIPDCLLYIYVDGEKKDTIQLHDRPACVLEAGKNKEYLYITARRDVYALRLK
;
A
#
# COMPACT_ATOMS: atom_id res chain seq x y z
N MET A 1 34.02 9.84 -27.88
CA MET A 1 34.12 9.05 -26.63
C MET A 1 32.89 9.40 -25.85
N THR A 2 31.99 8.44 -25.65
CA THR A 2 30.86 8.56 -24.72
C THR A 2 31.46 8.85 -23.34
N LYS A 3 31.05 9.96 -22.73
CA LYS A 3 31.41 10.26 -21.33
C LYS A 3 30.74 9.17 -20.49
N GLN A 4 31.52 8.37 -19.83
CA GLN A 4 31.01 7.36 -18.90
C GLN A 4 30.79 8.04 -17.54
N TYR A 5 29.58 8.08 -17.09
CA TYR A 5 29.20 8.51 -15.74
C TYR A 5 29.17 7.29 -14.83
N ARG A 6 29.25 7.47 -13.53
CA ARG A 6 29.34 6.39 -12.57
C ARG A 6 28.03 5.60 -12.44
N PHE A 7 26.92 6.28 -12.34
CA PHE A 7 25.61 5.70 -12.18
C PHE A 7 24.69 5.94 -13.38
N ALA A 8 24.73 7.14 -13.97
CA ALA A 8 23.91 7.48 -15.12
C ALA A 8 24.56 7.00 -16.42
N HIS A 9 23.76 6.67 -17.41
CA HIS A 9 24.19 6.37 -18.77
C HIS A 9 23.48 7.26 -19.78
N THR A 10 24.11 7.46 -20.95
CA THR A 10 23.59 8.34 -22.00
C THR A 10 23.13 7.61 -23.25
N ASP A 11 23.10 6.29 -23.19
CA ASP A 11 22.61 5.48 -24.31
C ASP A 11 21.09 5.63 -24.43
N SER A 12 20.61 5.53 -25.68
CA SER A 12 19.16 5.60 -25.94
C SER A 12 18.48 4.32 -25.50
N VAL A 13 17.44 4.44 -24.68
CA VAL A 13 16.60 3.32 -24.25
C VAL A 13 15.72 2.82 -25.38
N TYR A 14 15.19 3.75 -26.19
CA TYR A 14 14.30 3.43 -27.29
C TYR A 14 15.06 3.62 -28.61
N THR A 15 15.71 2.57 -29.10
CA THR A 15 16.61 2.61 -30.26
C THR A 15 15.88 2.77 -31.59
N HIS A 16 14.60 2.54 -31.63
CA HIS A 16 13.70 2.74 -32.77
C HIS A 16 12.29 3.13 -32.29
N GLN A 17 11.46 3.59 -33.22
CA GLN A 17 10.11 4.00 -32.88
C GLN A 17 9.33 2.85 -32.23
N PRO A 18 8.79 3.02 -31.01
CA PRO A 18 7.85 2.04 -30.43
C PRO A 18 6.66 1.81 -31.35
N ASP A 19 6.30 0.56 -31.58
CA ASP A 19 5.16 0.19 -32.43
C ASP A 19 3.83 0.35 -31.68
N ASP A 20 3.41 1.62 -31.58
CA ASP A 20 2.17 2.02 -30.92
C ASP A 20 1.32 2.87 -31.90
N PRO A 21 0.21 2.32 -32.40
CA PRO A 21 -0.62 3.01 -33.40
C PRO A 21 -1.37 4.22 -32.84
N ARG A 22 -1.43 4.39 -31.52
CA ARG A 22 -2.07 5.55 -30.87
C ARG A 22 -1.07 6.65 -30.51
N ALA A 23 0.23 6.37 -30.54
CA ALA A 23 1.24 7.37 -30.32
C ALA A 23 1.35 8.31 -31.54
N VAL A 24 1.60 9.59 -31.29
CA VAL A 24 1.85 10.57 -32.36
C VAL A 24 3.33 10.92 -32.42
N VAL A 25 3.82 11.21 -33.63
CA VAL A 25 5.25 11.42 -33.86
C VAL A 25 5.49 12.85 -34.32
N LEU A 26 6.47 13.54 -33.72
CA LEU A 26 6.92 14.86 -34.17
C LEU A 26 7.48 14.74 -35.59
N GLN A 27 6.94 15.55 -36.51
CA GLN A 27 7.37 15.63 -37.88
C GLN A 27 8.01 17.01 -38.17
N THR A 28 9.06 17.03 -38.97
CA THR A 28 9.74 18.27 -39.36
C THR A 28 9.43 18.69 -40.80
N ASP A 29 8.59 17.97 -41.51
CA ASP A 29 8.19 18.27 -42.89
C ASP A 29 7.64 19.68 -43.03
N GLY A 30 8.18 20.45 -43.99
CA GLY A 30 7.80 21.82 -44.24
C GLY A 30 8.47 22.88 -43.34
N LEU A 31 9.21 22.47 -42.28
CA LEU A 31 10.06 23.38 -41.52
C LEU A 31 11.38 23.60 -42.24
N GLN A 32 11.98 24.79 -42.06
CA GLN A 32 13.32 25.09 -42.59
C GLN A 32 14.31 25.01 -41.42
N PRO A 33 15.40 24.23 -41.54
CA PRO A 33 16.45 24.22 -40.55
C PRO A 33 17.31 25.49 -40.66
N ASP A 34 17.98 25.84 -39.59
CA ASP A 34 19.02 26.87 -39.61
C ASP A 34 20.31 26.35 -40.31
N GLU A 35 21.36 27.20 -40.34
CA GLU A 35 22.64 26.85 -40.96
C GLU A 35 23.34 25.64 -40.33
N ARG A 36 22.98 25.28 -39.12
CA ARG A 36 23.49 24.09 -38.37
C ARG A 36 22.63 22.86 -38.61
N GLY A 37 21.53 22.97 -39.38
CA GLY A 37 20.59 21.89 -39.60
C GLY A 37 19.59 21.72 -38.47
N ILE A 38 19.42 22.70 -37.56
CA ILE A 38 18.54 22.64 -36.39
C ILE A 38 17.17 23.22 -36.75
N TYR A 39 16.12 22.49 -36.54
CA TYR A 39 14.73 22.90 -36.74
C TYR A 39 14.17 23.58 -35.49
N ASP A 40 13.58 24.78 -35.63
CA ASP A 40 12.72 25.33 -34.58
C ASP A 40 11.36 24.64 -34.64
N VAL A 41 11.06 23.88 -33.61
CA VAL A 41 9.85 23.08 -33.55
C VAL A 41 8.83 23.62 -32.52
N THR A 42 9.04 24.81 -31.98
CA THR A 42 8.24 25.40 -30.89
C THR A 42 6.73 25.32 -31.15
N GLU A 43 6.27 25.90 -32.28
CA GLU A 43 4.83 25.91 -32.61
C GLU A 43 4.30 24.50 -32.94
N ARG A 44 5.11 23.73 -33.68
CA ARG A 44 4.76 22.39 -34.12
C ARG A 44 4.61 21.42 -32.93
N LEU A 45 5.58 21.43 -32.03
CA LEU A 45 5.57 20.56 -30.86
C LEU A 45 4.41 20.95 -29.92
N GLN A 46 4.19 22.25 -29.68
CA GLN A 46 3.08 22.69 -28.86
C GLN A 46 1.72 22.29 -29.44
N ALA A 47 1.53 22.48 -30.74
CA ALA A 47 0.29 22.06 -31.40
C ALA A 47 0.07 20.54 -31.34
N LEU A 48 1.16 19.76 -31.45
CA LEU A 48 1.10 18.32 -31.34
C LEU A 48 0.69 17.88 -29.92
N LEU A 49 1.30 18.43 -28.86
CA LEU A 49 0.96 18.17 -27.47
C LEU A 49 -0.50 18.57 -27.18
N ASP A 50 -0.93 19.73 -27.66
CA ASP A 50 -2.30 20.20 -27.50
C ASP A 50 -3.31 19.29 -28.22
N SER A 51 -2.97 18.75 -29.38
CA SER A 51 -3.84 17.85 -30.15
C SER A 51 -4.06 16.50 -29.40
N VAL A 52 -3.02 15.92 -28.86
CA VAL A 52 -3.12 14.69 -28.04
C VAL A 52 -3.99 14.95 -26.81
N LYS A 53 -3.79 16.09 -26.18
CA LYS A 53 -4.58 16.49 -25.01
C LYS A 53 -6.06 16.67 -25.32
N GLN A 54 -6.39 17.24 -26.47
CA GLN A 54 -7.78 17.45 -26.89
C GLN A 54 -8.49 16.16 -27.25
N GLN A 55 -7.79 15.22 -27.89
CA GLN A 55 -8.37 13.96 -28.37
C GLN A 55 -8.64 12.97 -27.24
N ASP A 56 -7.63 12.71 -26.41
CA ASP A 56 -7.72 11.62 -25.41
C ASP A 56 -7.41 12.10 -23.98
N ARG A 57 -7.01 13.36 -23.77
CA ARG A 57 -6.46 13.90 -22.51
C ARG A 57 -5.27 13.11 -21.94
N ARG A 58 -4.79 12.14 -22.66
CA ARG A 58 -3.68 11.25 -22.34
C ARG A 58 -3.07 10.74 -23.63
N GLY A 59 -1.81 10.37 -23.60
CA GLY A 59 -1.19 9.79 -24.77
C GLY A 59 0.32 9.92 -24.76
N ILE A 60 0.90 9.45 -25.85
CA ILE A 60 2.34 9.42 -26.07
C ILE A 60 2.68 10.25 -27.30
N VAL A 61 3.63 11.17 -27.13
CA VAL A 61 4.26 11.95 -28.19
C VAL A 61 5.68 11.43 -28.37
N LEU A 62 5.98 10.88 -29.52
CA LEU A 62 7.27 10.32 -29.87
C LEU A 62 8.13 11.36 -30.57
N ILE A 63 9.36 11.54 -30.11
CA ILE A 63 10.33 12.50 -30.65
C ILE A 63 11.45 11.71 -31.32
N PRO A 64 11.60 11.77 -32.65
CA PRO A 64 12.66 11.06 -33.35
C PRO A 64 14.04 11.65 -33.05
N GLU A 65 15.08 10.84 -33.27
CA GLU A 65 16.48 11.28 -33.21
C GLU A 65 16.65 12.54 -34.05
N GLY A 66 17.29 13.57 -33.48
CA GLY A 66 17.54 14.84 -34.15
C GLY A 66 17.97 15.91 -33.15
N VAL A 67 18.33 17.06 -33.70
CA VAL A 67 18.59 18.28 -32.94
C VAL A 67 17.52 19.30 -33.27
N TYR A 68 16.79 19.71 -32.26
CA TYR A 68 15.67 20.63 -32.35
C TYR A 68 15.93 21.87 -31.50
N SER A 69 15.35 23.01 -31.88
CA SER A 69 15.35 24.19 -31.02
C SER A 69 13.93 24.54 -30.58
N VAL A 70 13.86 25.16 -29.42
CA VAL A 70 12.69 25.86 -28.94
C VAL A 70 13.03 27.32 -28.72
N SER A 71 12.13 28.22 -29.14
CA SER A 71 12.28 29.67 -29.00
C SER A 71 11.32 30.30 -28.00
N GLN A 72 10.42 29.53 -27.44
CA GLN A 72 9.47 29.88 -26.37
C GLN A 72 9.24 28.68 -25.46
N THR A 73 8.62 28.93 -24.31
CA THR A 73 8.22 27.87 -23.37
C THR A 73 7.26 26.89 -24.05
N ILE A 74 7.57 25.61 -23.93
CA ILE A 74 6.68 24.48 -24.28
C ILE A 74 5.93 24.05 -23.04
N TYR A 75 4.61 24.03 -23.14
CA TYR A 75 3.74 23.57 -22.06
C TYR A 75 3.38 22.10 -22.22
N LEU A 76 3.74 21.28 -21.24
CA LEU A 76 3.46 19.85 -21.19
C LEU A 76 2.14 19.60 -20.46
N PRO A 77 1.08 19.20 -21.17
CA PRO A 77 -0.23 18.99 -20.56
C PRO A 77 -0.26 17.76 -19.64
N ARG A 78 -1.17 17.78 -18.67
CA ARG A 78 -1.43 16.64 -17.80
C ARG A 78 -1.71 15.36 -18.59
N ALA A 79 -1.13 14.22 -18.14
CA ALA A 79 -1.28 12.88 -18.67
C ALA A 79 -0.76 12.68 -20.11
N VAL A 80 0.16 13.53 -20.56
CA VAL A 80 0.87 13.36 -21.83
C VAL A 80 2.33 13.01 -21.55
N ARG A 81 2.84 11.99 -22.24
CA ARG A 81 4.23 11.54 -22.16
C ARG A 81 4.98 11.88 -23.42
N MET A 82 6.13 12.52 -23.29
CA MET A 82 7.04 12.82 -24.37
C MET A 82 8.24 11.88 -24.31
N ILE A 83 8.41 11.02 -25.32
CA ILE A 83 9.40 9.96 -25.35
C ILE A 83 10.28 10.10 -26.57
N GLY A 84 11.59 10.24 -26.35
CA GLY A 84 12.58 10.25 -27.43
C GLY A 84 12.90 8.85 -27.93
N PHE A 85 13.18 8.71 -29.24
CA PHE A 85 13.61 7.46 -29.82
C PHE A 85 14.66 7.66 -30.93
N GLY A 86 15.45 6.66 -31.18
CA GLY A 86 16.51 6.62 -32.18
C GLY A 86 17.79 6.02 -31.57
N LYS A 87 18.80 5.84 -32.39
CA LYS A 87 20.13 5.34 -31.94
C LYS A 87 20.79 6.32 -30.97
N LYS A 88 20.45 7.60 -31.05
CA LYS A 88 20.83 8.67 -30.15
C LYS A 88 19.55 9.32 -29.63
N ARG A 89 19.59 9.80 -28.41
CA ARG A 89 18.50 10.61 -27.85
C ARG A 89 18.32 11.89 -28.68
N PRO A 90 17.08 12.33 -28.97
CA PRO A 90 16.85 13.66 -29.53
C PRO A 90 17.34 14.73 -28.53
N ASN A 91 17.84 15.85 -29.06
CA ASN A 91 18.37 16.95 -28.26
C ASN A 91 17.63 18.26 -28.55
N PHE A 92 17.04 18.86 -27.50
CA PHE A 92 16.42 20.19 -27.60
C PHE A 92 17.39 21.27 -27.15
N VAL A 93 17.65 22.24 -28.02
CA VAL A 93 18.60 23.32 -27.81
C VAL A 93 17.86 24.65 -27.66
N LEU A 94 18.11 25.34 -26.57
CA LEU A 94 17.85 26.78 -26.45
C LEU A 94 19.03 27.52 -27.06
N LYS A 95 18.82 28.12 -28.26
CA LYS A 95 19.90 28.76 -29.01
C LYS A 95 20.47 29.95 -28.25
N LYS A 96 21.70 30.33 -28.64
CA LYS A 96 22.37 31.52 -28.10
C LYS A 96 21.49 32.76 -28.19
N ASP A 97 21.44 33.52 -27.06
CA ASP A 97 20.72 34.80 -26.98
C ASP A 97 19.23 34.68 -27.36
N THR A 98 18.55 33.56 -27.07
CA THR A 98 17.11 33.40 -27.38
C THR A 98 16.30 34.44 -26.65
N SER A 99 15.54 35.25 -27.36
CA SER A 99 14.74 36.36 -26.80
C SER A 99 13.78 35.86 -25.70
N GLY A 100 13.76 36.57 -24.56
CA GLY A 100 12.90 36.23 -23.42
C GLY A 100 13.55 35.37 -22.37
N PHE A 101 14.80 34.86 -22.58
CA PHE A 101 15.51 34.01 -21.58
C PHE A 101 16.68 34.71 -20.90
N GLN A 102 16.80 36.04 -21.07
CA GLN A 102 17.86 36.84 -20.46
C GLN A 102 17.53 37.26 -19.03
N GLU A 103 16.27 37.58 -18.76
CA GLU A 103 15.79 38.09 -17.49
C GLU A 103 14.55 37.29 -17.04
N ALA A 104 14.47 36.99 -15.74
CA ALA A 104 13.31 36.35 -15.18
C ALA A 104 12.13 37.36 -15.12
N PRO A 105 10.88 36.91 -15.43
CA PRO A 105 9.71 37.77 -15.29
C PRO A 105 9.54 38.21 -13.82
N GLN A 106 9.01 39.44 -13.66
CA GLN A 106 8.67 39.98 -12.31
C GLN A 106 7.20 39.67 -11.95
N ASP A 107 6.85 38.43 -11.96
CA ASP A 107 5.54 37.95 -11.49
C ASP A 107 5.71 37.08 -10.22
N ASP A 108 4.62 36.57 -9.67
CA ASP A 108 4.63 35.78 -8.44
C ASP A 108 5.51 34.51 -8.52
N LYS A 109 6.01 34.16 -9.72
CA LYS A 109 6.89 33.02 -9.98
C LYS A 109 8.24 33.44 -10.57
N GLY A 110 8.57 34.71 -10.50
CA GLY A 110 9.59 35.48 -11.18
C GLY A 110 11.06 35.11 -11.00
N GLU A 111 11.39 33.82 -10.84
CA GLU A 111 12.78 33.43 -10.61
C GLU A 111 13.46 32.85 -11.87
N ALA A 112 12.71 32.46 -12.89
CA ALA A 112 13.24 31.79 -14.08
C ALA A 112 12.31 31.85 -15.30
N VAL A 113 12.86 31.50 -16.46
CA VAL A 113 12.11 31.22 -17.70
C VAL A 113 12.36 29.77 -18.08
N TYR A 114 11.32 29.03 -18.39
CA TYR A 114 11.40 27.58 -18.60
C TYR A 114 11.37 27.25 -20.11
N MET A 115 12.26 26.34 -20.56
CA MET A 115 12.11 25.76 -21.90
C MET A 115 10.88 24.84 -21.94
N PHE A 116 10.67 24.03 -20.93
CA PHE A 116 9.53 23.12 -20.79
C PHE A 116 8.86 23.33 -19.43
N TRP A 117 7.54 23.29 -19.43
CA TRP A 117 6.75 23.52 -18.21
C TRP A 117 5.59 22.54 -18.12
N PHE A 118 5.60 21.64 -17.14
CA PHE A 118 4.47 20.76 -16.82
C PHE A 118 3.31 21.55 -16.25
N THR A 119 2.11 21.37 -16.79
CA THR A 119 0.92 22.14 -16.43
C THR A 119 -0.22 21.28 -15.92
N GLY A 120 -0.97 21.80 -14.94
CA GLY A 120 -2.10 21.13 -14.32
C GLY A 120 -3.37 21.10 -15.17
N ASN A 121 -3.48 21.96 -16.17
CA ASN A 121 -4.62 22.03 -17.08
C ASN A 121 -4.15 22.14 -18.53
N THR A 122 -5.10 22.24 -19.46
CA THR A 122 -4.81 22.60 -20.83
C THR A 122 -4.51 24.09 -20.89
N PRO A 123 -3.28 24.52 -21.16
CA PRO A 123 -2.77 25.84 -20.76
C PRO A 123 -3.33 27.03 -21.51
N ARG A 124 -4.18 26.90 -22.49
CA ARG A 124 -4.55 28.01 -23.37
C ARG A 124 -6.03 28.32 -23.40
N VAL A 125 -6.81 27.77 -22.45
CA VAL A 125 -8.19 28.25 -22.29
C VAL A 125 -8.12 29.58 -21.52
N GLU A 126 -8.40 30.67 -22.21
CA GLU A 126 -8.47 32.04 -21.63
C GLU A 126 -7.11 32.66 -21.22
N GLY A 127 -5.97 32.12 -21.70
CA GLY A 127 -4.66 32.72 -21.43
C GLY A 127 -4.07 32.46 -20.05
N TYR A 128 -4.71 31.64 -19.22
CA TYR A 128 -4.22 31.26 -17.89
C TYR A 128 -3.45 29.93 -17.96
N ILE A 129 -2.23 29.93 -17.43
CA ILE A 129 -1.41 28.75 -17.27
C ILE A 129 -1.48 28.32 -15.82
N GLN A 130 -2.08 27.17 -15.56
CA GLN A 130 -2.04 26.52 -14.26
C GLN A 130 -0.78 25.69 -14.15
N ASP A 131 0.04 25.97 -13.14
CA ASP A 131 1.18 25.12 -12.80
C ASP A 131 0.75 23.67 -12.53
N ALA A 132 1.64 22.72 -12.78
CA ALA A 132 1.46 21.37 -12.32
C ALA A 132 1.29 21.33 -10.79
N ASN A 133 0.51 20.40 -10.30
CA ASN A 133 0.10 20.30 -8.90
C ASN A 133 -0.26 18.86 -8.52
N ALA A 134 -0.83 18.66 -7.33
CA ALA A 134 -1.28 17.38 -6.82
C ALA A 134 -2.23 16.58 -7.74
N GLY A 135 -2.84 17.24 -8.74
CA GLY A 135 -3.70 16.59 -9.74
C GLY A 135 -3.01 16.35 -11.09
N THR A 136 -1.71 16.60 -11.23
CA THR A 136 -0.98 16.46 -12.49
C THR A 136 -0.29 15.09 -12.54
N PHE A 137 -1.10 14.07 -12.86
CA PHE A 137 -0.69 12.67 -12.93
C PHE A 137 -0.22 12.28 -14.34
N TYR A 138 0.59 11.21 -14.43
CA TYR A 138 0.99 10.49 -15.65
C TYR A 138 1.78 11.29 -16.67
N SER A 139 2.22 12.49 -16.37
CA SER A 139 2.98 13.34 -17.28
C SER A 139 4.46 12.99 -17.21
N ALA A 140 5.10 12.74 -18.34
CA ALA A 140 6.51 12.35 -18.31
C ALA A 140 7.31 12.89 -19.49
N VAL A 141 8.63 13.00 -19.28
CA VAL A 141 9.64 13.19 -20.32
C VAL A 141 10.71 12.11 -20.15
N SER A 142 10.97 11.35 -21.21
CA SER A 142 11.94 10.27 -21.17
C SER A 142 12.79 10.18 -22.43
N ASN A 143 14.08 9.83 -22.25
CA ASN A 143 15.03 9.56 -23.33
C ASN A 143 15.23 10.76 -24.28
N ILE A 144 15.37 11.98 -23.71
CA ILE A 144 15.54 13.25 -24.41
C ILE A 144 16.62 14.06 -23.71
N ASP A 145 17.56 14.62 -24.49
CA ASP A 145 18.59 15.50 -23.98
C ASP A 145 18.23 16.98 -24.21
N PHE A 146 18.80 17.87 -23.37
CA PHE A 146 18.54 19.31 -23.39
C PHE A 146 19.82 20.10 -23.27
N GLN A 147 19.89 21.21 -24.00
CA GLN A 147 21.05 22.12 -23.98
C GLN A 147 20.63 23.58 -23.95
N ILE A 148 21.26 24.36 -23.09
CA ILE A 148 21.16 25.83 -23.05
C ILE A 148 22.48 26.42 -23.54
N GLU A 149 22.43 27.11 -24.68
CA GLU A 149 23.56 27.85 -25.23
C GLU A 149 23.73 29.19 -24.47
N GLU A 150 24.89 29.84 -24.69
CA GLU A 150 25.27 31.12 -24.06
C GLU A 150 24.21 32.22 -24.22
N GLY A 151 24.21 33.20 -23.32
CA GLY A 151 23.34 34.38 -23.41
C GLY A 151 21.91 34.16 -22.87
N ASN A 152 21.66 33.06 -22.17
CA ASN A 152 20.35 32.72 -21.58
C ASN A 152 20.46 32.50 -20.05
N PRO A 153 20.90 33.46 -19.27
CA PRO A 153 21.21 33.26 -17.86
C PRO A 153 19.98 33.00 -16.97
N ALA A 154 18.77 33.39 -17.37
CA ALA A 154 17.54 33.12 -16.64
C ALA A 154 16.88 31.80 -17.01
N ALA A 155 17.44 31.09 -18.02
CA ALA A 155 16.86 29.87 -18.54
C ALA A 155 16.99 28.69 -17.55
N VAL A 156 15.89 27.98 -17.38
CA VAL A 156 15.80 26.66 -16.78
C VAL A 156 15.27 25.69 -17.83
N VAL A 157 15.83 24.48 -17.89
CA VAL A 157 15.34 23.53 -18.89
C VAL A 157 13.89 23.13 -18.59
N MET A 158 13.55 22.78 -17.33
CA MET A 158 12.26 22.19 -17.06
C MET A 158 11.68 22.62 -15.70
N ARG A 159 10.39 22.97 -15.67
CA ARG A 159 9.61 23.08 -14.45
C ARG A 159 8.76 21.81 -14.29
N ALA A 160 8.99 21.05 -13.19
CA ALA A 160 8.55 19.66 -13.09
C ALA A 160 7.76 19.35 -11.80
N HIS A 161 6.79 20.20 -11.44
CA HIS A 161 6.01 20.11 -10.21
C HIS A 161 4.80 19.16 -10.36
N PHE A 162 5.00 17.94 -10.85
CA PHE A 162 3.97 16.93 -11.10
C PHE A 162 3.74 15.99 -9.91
N ALA A 163 2.72 15.13 -10.03
CA ALA A 163 2.30 14.14 -9.05
C ALA A 163 2.58 12.69 -9.52
N GLN A 164 1.87 11.71 -9.00
CA GLN A 164 2.10 10.27 -9.23
C GLN A 164 2.11 9.90 -10.72
N HIS A 165 2.94 8.93 -11.07
CA HIS A 165 3.23 8.53 -12.45
C HIS A 165 3.73 9.67 -13.33
N GLY A 166 4.10 10.81 -12.72
CA GLY A 166 4.88 11.84 -13.37
C GLY A 166 6.35 11.56 -13.13
N PHE A 167 7.16 11.62 -14.19
CA PHE A 167 8.61 11.41 -14.07
C PHE A 167 9.41 12.09 -15.16
N VAL A 168 10.71 12.25 -14.88
CA VAL A 168 11.74 12.59 -15.87
C VAL A 168 12.81 11.53 -15.81
N SER A 169 13.11 10.89 -16.96
CA SER A 169 14.09 9.81 -16.97
C SER A 169 14.96 9.80 -18.21
N HIS A 170 16.20 9.33 -18.06
CA HIS A 170 17.14 9.12 -19.15
C HIS A 170 17.39 10.42 -19.96
N CYS A 171 17.75 11.50 -19.27
CA CYS A 171 17.99 12.82 -19.87
C CYS A 171 19.35 13.39 -19.48
N VAL A 172 19.96 14.13 -20.38
CA VAL A 172 21.10 15.01 -20.12
C VAL A 172 20.62 16.46 -20.12
N PHE A 173 20.95 17.19 -19.08
CA PHE A 173 20.72 18.64 -18.92
C PHE A 173 22.06 19.37 -19.03
N ASP A 174 22.46 19.77 -20.24
CA ASP A 174 23.61 20.65 -20.46
C ASP A 174 23.19 22.11 -20.28
N VAL A 175 23.24 22.57 -19.03
CA VAL A 175 22.71 23.87 -18.61
C VAL A 175 23.67 25.01 -18.92
N GLY A 176 24.96 24.71 -19.10
CA GLY A 176 25.99 25.69 -19.43
C GLY A 176 26.01 26.90 -18.48
N GLN A 177 25.67 28.10 -19.00
CA GLN A 177 25.57 29.35 -18.24
C GLN A 177 24.17 29.65 -17.70
N GLY A 178 23.19 28.81 -18.03
CA GLY A 178 21.81 28.96 -17.56
C GLY A 178 21.66 28.84 -16.03
N LYS A 179 20.43 28.95 -15.56
CA LYS A 179 20.12 28.95 -14.12
C LYS A 179 20.09 27.53 -13.54
N ALA A 180 19.26 26.65 -14.06
CA ALA A 180 19.13 25.28 -13.54
C ALA A 180 18.67 24.28 -14.63
N GLY A 181 18.92 22.99 -14.36
CA GLY A 181 18.33 21.93 -15.14
C GLY A 181 16.84 21.79 -14.85
N ILE A 182 16.49 21.62 -13.59
CA ILE A 182 15.10 21.47 -13.16
C ILE A 182 14.77 22.51 -12.09
N PHE A 183 13.58 23.09 -12.21
CA PHE A 183 12.96 23.95 -11.22
C PHE A 183 11.71 23.27 -10.68
N ASP A 184 11.61 23.10 -9.37
CA ASP A 184 10.67 22.28 -8.65
C ASP A 184 10.65 20.82 -9.13
N VAL A 185 10.50 19.93 -8.23
CA VAL A 185 10.44 18.49 -8.52
C VAL A 185 9.13 17.92 -8.02
N GLY A 186 8.79 16.75 -8.51
CA GLY A 186 7.65 15.98 -8.05
C GLY A 186 7.88 14.50 -8.31
N ASN A 187 7.22 13.65 -7.54
CA ASN A 187 7.21 12.21 -7.66
C ASN A 187 8.62 11.60 -7.75
N GLU A 188 9.09 11.25 -8.94
CA GLU A 188 10.38 10.59 -9.09
C GLU A 188 11.15 11.00 -10.37
N MET A 189 12.47 10.82 -10.32
CA MET A 189 13.35 11.00 -11.47
C MET A 189 14.47 9.98 -11.45
N GLU A 190 14.92 9.58 -12.66
CA GLU A 190 15.88 8.50 -12.83
C GLU A 190 16.85 8.78 -13.96
N ASN A 191 18.12 8.37 -13.79
CA ASN A 191 19.15 8.39 -14.81
C ASN A 191 19.29 9.75 -15.50
N LEU A 192 19.54 10.77 -14.68
CA LEU A 192 19.72 12.15 -15.12
C LEU A 192 21.19 12.60 -15.01
N VAL A 193 21.65 13.37 -15.98
CA VAL A 193 22.97 13.99 -15.98
C VAL A 193 22.80 15.51 -16.04
N PHE A 194 23.28 16.21 -15.01
CA PHE A 194 23.27 17.67 -14.93
C PHE A 194 24.69 18.23 -15.11
N LEU A 195 24.89 19.04 -16.15
CA LEU A 195 26.15 19.66 -16.49
C LEU A 195 26.07 21.18 -16.41
N GLY A 196 26.92 21.80 -15.60
CA GLY A 196 26.94 23.26 -15.45
C GLY A 196 25.69 23.83 -14.77
N GLY A 197 25.29 25.04 -15.15
CA GLY A 197 24.23 25.81 -14.49
C GLY A 197 24.65 26.49 -13.20
N GLU A 198 23.78 27.31 -12.61
CA GLU A 198 23.95 27.70 -11.21
C GLU A 198 23.65 26.51 -10.30
N TYR A 199 22.60 25.77 -10.65
CA TYR A 199 22.10 24.59 -9.99
C TYR A 199 21.82 23.47 -10.98
N GLY A 200 21.87 22.21 -10.55
CA GLY A 200 21.26 21.10 -11.28
C GLY A 200 19.76 21.09 -11.02
N ILE A 201 19.37 21.07 -9.74
CA ILE A 201 17.98 21.16 -9.28
C ILE A 201 17.83 22.35 -8.34
N TYR A 202 16.82 23.18 -8.61
CA TYR A 202 16.35 24.24 -7.73
C TYR A 202 14.93 23.90 -7.32
N THR A 203 14.66 23.52 -6.07
CA THR A 203 13.37 23.01 -5.70
C THR A 203 12.85 23.56 -4.38
N THR A 204 11.55 23.73 -4.35
CA THR A 204 10.76 23.99 -3.17
C THR A 204 10.00 22.73 -2.78
N LYS A 205 9.02 22.84 -1.88
CA LYS A 205 8.14 21.74 -1.49
C LYS A 205 7.60 20.99 -2.69
N CYS A 206 7.74 19.66 -2.70
CA CYS A 206 7.15 18.81 -3.73
C CYS A 206 5.62 18.95 -3.78
N SER A 207 5.06 18.70 -4.93
CA SER A 207 3.63 18.58 -5.10
C SER A 207 3.22 17.11 -4.94
N PRO A 208 2.20 16.81 -4.14
CA PRO A 208 1.41 17.66 -3.23
C PRO A 208 2.03 17.86 -1.85
N GLY A 209 3.27 17.48 -1.62
CA GLY A 209 3.98 17.69 -0.36
C GLY A 209 4.54 16.42 0.25
N TRP A 210 4.55 15.31 -0.50
CA TRP A 210 5.30 14.11 -0.19
C TRP A 210 6.76 14.18 -0.64
N PRO A 211 7.63 13.26 -0.23
CA PRO A 211 9.03 13.28 -0.58
C PRO A 211 9.28 12.94 -2.04
N PHE A 212 10.45 13.36 -2.52
CA PHE A 212 10.92 13.15 -3.88
C PHE A 212 12.02 12.10 -3.95
N VAL A 213 12.02 11.28 -4.99
CA VAL A 213 13.07 10.29 -5.27
C VAL A 213 13.88 10.65 -6.51
N LEU A 214 15.20 10.59 -6.37
CA LEU A 214 16.15 10.66 -7.49
C LEU A 214 17.07 9.45 -7.42
N VAL A 215 17.14 8.69 -8.50
CA VAL A 215 17.99 7.51 -8.61
C VAL A 215 18.95 7.59 -9.79
N GLU A 216 20.14 6.98 -9.66
CA GLU A 216 21.13 6.77 -10.73
C GLU A 216 21.50 8.04 -11.52
N SER A 217 21.81 9.12 -10.84
CA SER A 217 21.99 10.43 -11.46
C SER A 217 23.36 11.04 -11.14
N THR A 218 23.80 12.00 -11.98
CA THR A 218 25.08 12.69 -11.86
C THR A 218 24.91 14.20 -11.92
N PHE A 219 25.52 14.92 -11.00
CA PHE A 219 25.69 16.38 -11.00
C PHE A 219 27.16 16.73 -11.20
N SER A 220 27.45 17.60 -12.14
CA SER A 220 28.83 18.02 -12.42
C SER A 220 28.95 19.47 -12.85
N GLY A 221 29.79 20.20 -12.16
CA GLY A 221 30.21 21.56 -12.56
C GLY A 221 29.19 22.67 -12.33
N GLN A 222 28.22 22.49 -11.45
CA GLN A 222 27.30 23.57 -11.04
C GLN A 222 28.09 24.69 -10.32
N ARG A 223 27.73 25.95 -10.56
CA ARG A 223 28.46 27.11 -10.05
C ARG A 223 28.14 27.48 -8.60
N LYS A 224 26.97 27.12 -8.08
CA LYS A 224 26.50 27.40 -6.72
C LYS A 224 26.32 26.13 -5.87
N SER A 225 25.50 25.22 -6.30
CA SER A 225 25.31 23.89 -5.69
C SER A 225 24.69 22.93 -6.69
N ALA A 226 24.86 21.63 -6.47
CA ALA A 226 24.15 20.65 -7.28
C ALA A 226 22.63 20.76 -7.07
N ILE A 227 22.21 20.85 -5.80
CA ILE A 227 20.81 21.02 -5.41
C ILE A 227 20.68 22.28 -4.53
N LEU A 228 19.60 23.02 -4.70
CA LEU A 228 19.11 24.04 -3.78
C LEU A 228 17.70 23.66 -3.38
N SER A 229 17.47 23.39 -2.09
CA SER A 229 16.24 22.75 -1.62
C SER A 229 15.57 23.48 -0.45
N ARG A 230 14.28 23.20 -0.27
CA ARG A 230 13.53 23.46 0.98
C ARG A 230 12.28 22.60 1.04
N GLU A 231 12.05 21.99 2.20
CA GLU A 231 10.79 21.26 2.51
C GLU A 231 10.41 20.19 1.45
N CYS A 232 11.41 19.67 0.74
CA CYS A 232 11.21 18.78 -0.39
C CYS A 232 11.17 17.29 0.01
N GLY A 233 11.96 16.90 1.02
CA GLY A 233 12.11 15.49 1.39
C GLY A 233 12.88 14.69 0.33
N LEU A 234 14.18 14.98 0.19
CA LEU A 234 15.03 14.41 -0.85
C LEU A 234 15.49 12.99 -0.52
N THR A 235 14.99 12.01 -1.26
CA THR A 235 15.49 10.63 -1.26
C THR A 235 16.40 10.41 -2.45
N LEU A 236 17.70 10.24 -2.21
CA LEU A 236 18.69 10.02 -3.26
C LEU A 236 19.34 8.64 -3.11
N SER A 237 19.43 7.91 -4.22
CA SER A 237 20.11 6.61 -4.29
C SER A 237 20.95 6.52 -5.54
N HIS A 238 22.22 6.11 -5.41
CA HIS A 238 23.15 6.04 -6.55
C HIS A 238 23.29 7.40 -7.27
N VAL A 239 23.58 8.45 -6.51
CA VAL A 239 23.78 9.80 -7.06
C VAL A 239 25.24 10.23 -6.89
N GLU A 240 25.83 10.73 -7.97
CA GLU A 240 27.18 11.30 -7.99
C GLU A 240 27.14 12.84 -7.98
N PHE A 241 27.89 13.43 -7.05
CA PHE A 241 28.14 14.88 -7.01
C PHE A 241 29.62 15.12 -7.28
N LYS A 242 29.94 15.87 -8.34
CA LYS A 242 31.33 16.06 -8.79
C LYS A 242 31.64 17.48 -9.20
N ASP A 243 32.77 17.98 -8.73
CA ASP A 243 33.31 19.30 -9.08
C ASP A 243 32.30 20.43 -8.84
N VAL A 244 31.65 20.45 -7.68
CA VAL A 244 30.63 21.41 -7.27
C VAL A 244 30.98 22.08 -5.94
N PRO A 245 30.50 23.32 -5.68
CA PRO A 245 30.70 23.99 -4.39
C PRO A 245 30.03 23.30 -3.21
N ALA A 246 28.83 22.72 -3.45
CA ALA A 246 28.05 21.94 -2.48
C ALA A 246 27.18 20.94 -3.20
N ALA A 247 26.89 19.79 -2.56
CA ALA A 247 25.92 18.81 -3.04
C ALA A 247 24.49 19.33 -2.81
N ASP A 248 24.18 19.81 -1.60
CA ASP A 248 22.89 20.42 -1.30
C ASP A 248 23.03 21.65 -0.40
N ILE A 249 22.26 22.68 -0.71
CA ILE A 249 22.07 23.84 0.15
C ILE A 249 20.60 23.98 0.48
N VAL A 250 20.26 23.81 1.75
CA VAL A 250 18.92 24.13 2.25
C VAL A 250 18.76 25.65 2.32
N MET A 251 17.69 26.19 1.74
CA MET A 251 17.41 27.62 1.71
C MET A 251 17.32 28.22 3.11
N ASP A 252 17.82 29.43 3.23
CA ASP A 252 17.89 30.15 4.50
C ASP A 252 16.51 30.30 5.16
N GLY A 253 16.40 29.91 6.42
CA GLY A 253 15.15 29.99 7.18
C GLY A 253 14.19 28.83 6.97
N TYR A 254 14.56 27.83 6.19
CA TYR A 254 13.75 26.64 5.95
C TYR A 254 14.40 25.37 6.54
N TRP A 255 13.63 24.31 6.59
CA TRP A 255 14.05 22.98 7.00
C TRP A 255 14.12 22.04 5.79
N GLU A 256 14.75 20.87 5.95
CA GLU A 256 14.78 19.83 4.93
C GLU A 256 14.90 18.44 5.56
N LYS A 257 14.41 17.42 4.84
CA LYS A 257 14.54 16.01 5.17
C LYS A 257 15.37 15.32 4.09
N LEU A 258 16.59 14.93 4.41
CA LEU A 258 17.48 14.27 3.49
C LEU A 258 17.65 12.80 3.87
N PHE A 259 17.35 11.90 2.95
CA PHE A 259 17.76 10.52 3.01
C PHE A 259 18.55 10.16 1.77
N TRP A 260 19.85 9.94 1.91
CA TRP A 260 20.74 9.59 0.84
C TRP A 260 21.43 8.27 1.14
N LYS A 261 21.52 7.38 0.14
CA LYS A 261 22.22 6.11 0.26
C LYS A 261 23.02 5.79 -1.00
N ASP A 262 24.14 5.08 -0.82
CA ASP A 262 24.93 4.55 -1.94
C ASP A 262 25.31 5.65 -2.94
N CYS A 263 25.70 6.84 -2.43
CA CYS A 263 26.04 8.00 -3.23
C CYS A 263 27.54 8.27 -3.20
N VAL A 264 27.99 9.12 -4.11
CA VAL A 264 29.39 9.54 -4.25
C VAL A 264 29.51 11.06 -4.25
N MET A 265 30.44 11.57 -3.47
CA MET A 265 30.84 12.97 -3.47
C MET A 265 32.32 13.12 -3.83
N GLU A 266 32.61 13.86 -4.88
CA GLU A 266 33.98 14.06 -5.37
C GLU A 266 34.28 15.52 -5.65
N ASN A 267 35.38 16.04 -5.09
CA ASN A 267 35.85 17.42 -5.29
C ASN A 267 34.79 18.47 -4.93
N ILE A 268 34.27 18.40 -3.70
CA ILE A 268 33.32 19.38 -3.19
C ILE A 268 34.12 20.52 -2.53
N ALA A 269 34.01 21.72 -3.08
CA ALA A 269 34.88 22.83 -2.67
C ALA A 269 34.51 23.45 -1.32
N GLY A 270 33.23 23.44 -0.95
CA GLY A 270 32.70 23.94 0.32
C GLY A 270 32.12 22.86 1.19
N PRO A 271 31.22 23.17 2.14
CA PRO A 271 30.47 22.19 2.86
C PRO A 271 29.59 21.40 1.89
N ALA A 272 29.66 20.05 1.95
CA ALA A 272 28.88 19.21 1.02
C ALA A 272 27.37 19.42 1.20
N ILE A 273 26.95 19.52 2.47
CA ILE A 273 25.56 19.82 2.81
C ILE A 273 25.55 21.03 3.76
N ARG A 274 24.69 21.99 3.44
CA ARG A 274 24.46 23.17 4.27
C ARG A 274 23.02 23.23 4.71
N ILE A 275 22.77 23.05 6.00
CA ILE A 275 21.43 23.09 6.60
C ILE A 275 21.16 24.43 7.28
N SER A 276 19.89 24.81 7.32
CA SER A 276 19.31 25.90 8.07
C SER A 276 18.30 25.38 9.07
N ARG A 277 17.93 26.17 10.09
CA ARG A 277 17.04 25.76 11.19
C ARG A 277 17.46 24.43 11.84
N GLU A 278 18.72 24.30 12.19
CA GLU A 278 19.34 23.06 12.73
C GLU A 278 18.56 22.42 13.91
N ASN A 279 17.93 23.26 14.73
CA ASN A 279 17.20 22.81 15.92
C ASN A 279 15.68 22.56 15.64
N ASN A 280 15.22 22.71 14.42
CA ASN A 280 13.84 22.41 14.07
C ASN A 280 13.63 20.89 13.98
N SER A 281 12.53 20.37 14.53
CA SER A 281 12.23 18.94 14.48
C SER A 281 12.07 18.39 13.04
N CYS A 282 11.71 19.24 12.08
CA CYS A 282 11.62 18.89 10.67
C CYS A 282 12.96 18.90 9.93
N THR A 283 14.08 19.42 10.56
CA THR A 283 15.42 19.28 9.98
C THR A 283 15.98 17.92 10.35
N GLN A 284 16.00 17.01 9.37
CA GLN A 284 16.28 15.59 9.56
C GLN A 284 17.20 15.10 8.43
N ILE A 285 18.43 14.72 8.79
CA ILE A 285 19.47 14.32 7.84
C ILE A 285 19.87 12.88 8.13
N ASN A 286 19.74 12.02 7.18
CA ASN A 286 20.14 10.63 7.22
C ASN A 286 20.91 10.27 5.96
N LEU A 287 22.23 10.19 6.04
CA LEU A 287 23.07 9.70 4.95
C LEU A 287 23.61 8.32 5.34
N ARG A 288 23.61 7.40 4.40
CA ARG A 288 24.12 6.05 4.59
C ARG A 288 24.96 5.60 3.40
N ASN A 289 26.12 5.04 3.67
CA ASN A 289 26.98 4.42 2.67
C ASN A 289 27.38 5.40 1.56
N ILE A 290 28.04 6.52 1.92
CA ILE A 290 28.48 7.56 0.97
C ILE A 290 30.01 7.52 0.84
N TRP A 291 30.51 7.35 -0.38
CA TRP A 291 31.92 7.45 -0.62
C TRP A 291 32.31 8.89 -0.93
N CYS A 292 33.34 9.39 -0.24
CA CYS A 292 33.78 10.78 -0.30
C CYS A 292 35.26 10.88 -0.71
N ARG A 293 35.55 11.70 -1.74
CA ARG A 293 36.91 12.05 -2.16
C ARG A 293 37.03 13.56 -2.31
N ASN A 294 38.03 14.14 -1.61
CA ASN A 294 38.22 15.60 -1.56
C ASN A 294 36.96 16.36 -1.12
N VAL A 295 36.37 15.93 0.00
CA VAL A 295 35.20 16.56 0.65
C VAL A 295 35.65 17.07 2.03
N PRO A 296 36.25 18.30 2.13
CA PRO A 296 36.89 18.77 3.36
C PRO A 296 35.89 19.14 4.48
N GLN A 297 34.62 19.37 4.14
CA GLN A 297 33.57 19.71 5.09
C GLN A 297 32.31 18.96 4.69
N LEU A 298 31.78 18.12 5.58
CA LEU A 298 30.64 17.29 5.23
C LEU A 298 29.30 18.00 5.47
N LEU A 299 29.06 18.48 6.68
CA LEU A 299 27.84 19.16 7.08
C LEU A 299 28.15 20.49 7.75
N LEU A 300 27.53 21.57 7.28
CA LEU A 300 27.54 22.89 7.92
C LEU A 300 26.14 23.23 8.43
N GLY A 301 26.05 23.45 9.75
CA GLY A 301 24.91 24.14 10.34
C GLY A 301 25.06 25.64 10.18
N LYS A 302 24.17 26.28 9.43
CA LYS A 302 24.27 27.73 9.15
C LYS A 302 24.06 28.56 10.40
N ASP A 303 23.12 28.20 11.25
CA ASP A 303 22.74 28.99 12.43
C ASP A 303 23.81 28.94 13.52
N SER A 304 24.46 27.80 13.71
CA SER A 304 25.55 27.60 14.68
C SER A 304 26.95 27.91 14.13
N GLY A 305 27.12 27.88 12.82
CA GLY A 305 28.42 27.88 12.15
C GLY A 305 29.22 26.59 12.38
N LYS A 306 28.61 25.55 12.95
CA LYS A 306 29.27 24.29 13.25
C LYS A 306 29.48 23.45 11.98
N VAL A 307 30.73 23.03 11.76
CA VAL A 307 31.08 22.07 10.72
C VAL A 307 31.24 20.69 11.36
N THR A 308 30.79 19.66 10.65
CA THR A 308 30.87 18.28 11.12
C THR A 308 31.40 17.40 9.98
N GLY A 309 32.39 16.56 10.23
CA GLY A 309 32.98 15.59 9.31
C GLY A 309 33.87 16.22 8.23
N GLY A 310 34.52 15.38 7.39
CA GLY A 310 35.37 15.81 6.28
C GLY A 310 36.86 15.92 6.60
N GLU A 311 37.36 15.23 7.58
CA GLU A 311 38.77 15.38 8.03
C GLU A 311 39.79 14.65 7.18
N GLN A 312 39.36 13.76 6.29
CA GLN A 312 40.21 12.92 5.45
C GLN A 312 40.03 13.22 3.96
N SER A 313 41.07 12.89 3.15
CA SER A 313 41.00 13.08 1.70
C SER A 313 40.09 12.07 0.98
N GLU A 314 40.09 10.83 1.47
CA GLU A 314 39.24 9.75 0.95
C GLU A 314 38.67 8.94 2.13
N TYR A 315 37.37 8.77 2.18
CA TYR A 315 36.70 8.04 3.26
C TYR A 315 35.36 7.51 2.85
N MET A 316 34.97 6.42 3.54
CA MET A 316 33.63 5.88 3.49
C MET A 316 32.83 6.42 4.65
N LEU A 317 31.75 7.13 4.39
CA LEU A 317 30.77 7.58 5.36
C LEU A 317 29.71 6.50 5.51
N HIS A 318 29.75 5.76 6.61
CA HIS A 318 28.73 4.74 6.89
C HIS A 318 27.42 5.39 7.31
N THR A 319 27.50 6.40 8.16
CA THR A 319 26.31 7.12 8.66
C THR A 319 26.61 8.57 8.97
N LEU A 320 25.79 9.47 8.47
CA LEU A 320 25.59 10.82 9.03
C LEU A 320 24.13 10.93 9.44
N PHE A 321 23.90 11.20 10.71
CA PHE A 321 22.58 11.46 11.28
C PHE A 321 22.54 12.83 11.94
N HIS A 322 21.50 13.62 11.64
CA HIS A 322 21.17 14.83 12.38
C HIS A 322 19.66 14.95 12.53
N GLY A 323 19.17 15.03 13.76
CA GLY A 323 17.73 15.10 14.04
C GLY A 323 17.38 14.59 15.43
N ASP A 324 16.08 14.46 15.67
CA ASP A 324 15.52 13.90 16.89
C ASP A 324 15.53 12.37 16.80
N ASP A 325 16.20 11.71 17.75
CA ASP A 325 16.42 10.26 17.83
C ASP A 325 15.61 9.68 18.99
N LEU A 326 14.74 8.73 18.71
CA LEU A 326 13.90 8.05 19.70
C LEU A 326 14.05 6.53 19.56
N THR A 327 14.21 5.83 20.66
CA THR A 327 14.04 4.37 20.72
C THR A 327 12.73 4.06 21.42
N LEU A 328 11.93 3.15 20.86
CA LEU A 328 10.64 2.78 21.45
C LEU A 328 10.79 2.38 22.92
N GLY A 329 9.99 2.99 23.77
CA GLY A 329 10.07 2.85 25.23
C GLY A 329 10.81 3.98 25.94
N GLN A 330 11.49 4.88 25.23
CA GLN A 330 11.96 6.14 25.77
C GLN A 330 10.83 7.17 25.84
N SER A 331 10.86 8.04 26.85
CA SER A 331 9.82 9.06 27.06
C SER A 331 9.94 10.27 26.14
N GLU A 332 11.16 10.61 25.70
CA GLU A 332 11.43 11.80 24.89
C GLU A 332 12.54 11.50 23.88
N PRO A 333 12.47 12.14 22.69
CA PRO A 333 13.54 12.07 21.72
C PRO A 333 14.74 12.92 22.17
N GLU A 334 15.91 12.55 21.73
CA GLU A 334 17.15 13.31 21.93
C GLU A 334 17.67 13.83 20.60
N ARG A 335 17.90 15.15 20.49
CA ARG A 335 18.54 15.72 19.29
C ARG A 335 20.02 15.38 19.25
N LYS A 336 20.43 14.74 18.17
CA LYS A 336 21.78 14.24 17.97
C LYS A 336 22.35 14.62 16.60
N THR A 337 23.67 14.74 16.56
CA THR A 337 24.46 14.69 15.33
C THR A 337 25.47 13.57 15.49
N LEU A 338 25.34 12.52 14.68
CA LEU A 338 26.22 11.36 14.70
C LEU A 338 26.91 11.24 13.33
N VAL A 339 28.20 10.97 13.35
CA VAL A 339 29.00 10.71 12.14
C VAL A 339 29.81 9.46 12.40
N ASP A 340 29.64 8.48 11.52
CA ASP A 340 30.40 7.25 11.51
C ASP A 340 31.05 7.09 10.13
N TRP A 341 32.40 7.06 10.11
CA TRP A 341 33.16 6.97 8.88
C TRP A 341 34.49 6.25 9.11
N GLU A 342 35.05 5.72 8.03
CA GLU A 342 36.41 5.15 8.04
C GLU A 342 37.22 5.64 6.82
N PRO A 343 38.56 5.72 6.94
CA PRO A 343 39.45 5.97 5.79
C PRO A 343 39.25 4.88 4.75
N ALA A 344 39.09 5.25 3.47
CA ALA A 344 38.91 4.33 2.40
C ALA A 344 39.82 4.73 1.23
N SER A 345 40.66 3.81 0.77
CA SER A 345 41.59 4.03 -0.35
C SER A 345 41.05 3.51 -1.69
N GLN A 346 39.94 2.83 -1.66
CA GLN A 346 39.26 2.29 -2.84
C GLN A 346 37.75 2.61 -2.73
N GLU A 347 37.20 2.99 -3.85
CA GLU A 347 35.78 3.18 -4.00
C GLU A 347 35.06 1.82 -3.88
N PRO A 348 33.97 1.71 -3.09
CA PRO A 348 33.17 0.50 -3.02
C PRO A 348 32.40 0.29 -4.32
N GLU A 349 32.08 -0.97 -4.62
CA GLU A 349 31.10 -1.32 -5.63
C GLU A 349 29.71 -1.20 -4.99
N PHE A 350 28.85 -0.37 -5.57
CA PHE A 350 27.47 -0.19 -5.11
C PHE A 350 26.55 -1.13 -5.87
N PHE A 351 25.74 -1.87 -5.13
CA PHE A 351 24.78 -2.80 -5.72
C PHE A 351 23.60 -2.03 -6.32
N ARG A 352 23.38 -2.18 -7.60
CA ARG A 352 22.26 -1.57 -8.33
C ARG A 352 20.98 -2.36 -8.09
N GLU A 353 19.95 -1.71 -7.55
CA GLU A 353 18.67 -2.35 -7.17
C GLU A 353 17.61 -2.27 -8.28
N ILE A 354 17.68 -1.27 -9.16
CA ILE A 354 16.77 -1.13 -10.30
C ILE A 354 17.39 -1.71 -11.57
N CYS A 355 16.55 -2.11 -12.52
CA CYS A 355 16.98 -2.71 -13.78
C CYS A 355 16.65 -1.79 -14.96
N ASP A 356 17.49 -1.80 -15.98
CA ASP A 356 17.13 -1.25 -17.28
C ASP A 356 16.03 -2.07 -17.95
N LEU A 357 15.24 -1.43 -18.80
CA LEU A 357 14.36 -2.17 -19.69
C LEU A 357 15.19 -3.09 -20.62
N PRO A 358 14.69 -4.28 -20.97
CA PRO A 358 15.33 -5.14 -21.94
C PRO A 358 15.58 -4.40 -23.26
N PRO A 359 16.64 -4.74 -24.02
CA PRO A 359 16.91 -4.13 -25.31
C PRO A 359 15.69 -4.15 -26.23
N GLN A 360 15.34 -2.99 -26.79
CA GLN A 360 14.07 -2.81 -27.52
C GLN A 360 13.92 -3.77 -28.70
N GLU A 361 14.99 -4.21 -29.32
CA GLU A 361 14.98 -5.21 -30.38
C GLU A 361 14.49 -6.59 -29.96
N THR A 362 14.46 -6.86 -28.65
CA THR A 362 13.90 -8.09 -28.10
C THR A 362 12.39 -8.04 -27.88
N TRP A 363 11.79 -6.84 -27.96
CA TRP A 363 10.36 -6.65 -27.68
C TRP A 363 9.50 -7.26 -28.78
N LYS A 364 8.47 -7.99 -28.37
CA LYS A 364 7.47 -8.56 -29.27
C LYS A 364 6.13 -7.89 -29.00
N ASN A 365 5.55 -7.29 -30.03
CA ASN A 365 4.24 -6.66 -29.93
C ASN A 365 3.17 -7.72 -29.69
N ALA A 366 2.40 -7.60 -28.63
CA ALA A 366 1.34 -8.55 -28.31
C ALA A 366 0.31 -8.71 -29.42
N ARG A 367 0.09 -7.68 -30.25
CA ARG A 367 -0.83 -7.72 -31.39
C ARG A 367 -0.43 -8.76 -32.44
N ASP A 368 0.86 -9.07 -32.57
CA ASP A 368 1.34 -10.10 -33.47
C ASP A 368 0.91 -11.53 -33.07
N TYR A 369 0.45 -11.68 -31.85
CA TYR A 369 -0.06 -12.92 -31.25
C TYR A 369 -1.59 -13.00 -31.24
N GLY A 370 -2.25 -12.02 -31.85
CA GLY A 370 -3.72 -11.97 -31.94
C GLY A 370 -4.42 -11.26 -30.79
N VAL A 371 -3.68 -10.48 -30.01
CA VAL A 371 -4.20 -9.63 -28.94
C VAL A 371 -4.85 -8.38 -29.53
N TYR A 372 -6.06 -8.05 -29.10
CA TYR A 372 -6.84 -6.93 -29.62
C TYR A 372 -6.61 -5.63 -28.85
N GLY A 373 -6.60 -5.69 -27.52
CA GLY A 373 -6.47 -4.50 -26.68
C GLY A 373 -7.61 -3.47 -26.86
N ASN A 374 -8.82 -3.94 -27.17
CA ASN A 374 -9.98 -3.10 -27.51
C ASN A 374 -11.01 -2.99 -26.36
N GLY A 375 -10.78 -3.63 -25.22
CA GLY A 375 -11.68 -3.65 -24.06
C GLY A 375 -12.97 -4.45 -24.26
N ILE A 376 -13.11 -5.20 -25.35
CA ILE A 376 -14.31 -5.96 -25.70
C ILE A 376 -13.99 -7.44 -25.91
N SER A 377 -12.95 -7.73 -26.69
CA SER A 377 -12.49 -9.09 -26.96
C SER A 377 -11.69 -9.60 -25.77
N ASP A 378 -11.91 -10.89 -25.46
CA ASP A 378 -11.09 -11.55 -24.44
C ASP A 378 -9.69 -11.81 -25.00
N ASP A 379 -8.70 -11.16 -24.41
CA ASP A 379 -7.30 -11.23 -24.80
C ASP A 379 -6.50 -12.28 -24.02
N THR A 380 -7.11 -12.98 -23.05
CA THR A 380 -6.42 -13.86 -22.09
C THR A 380 -5.55 -14.91 -22.78
N ALA A 381 -6.16 -15.71 -23.68
CA ALA A 381 -5.43 -16.81 -24.31
C ALA A 381 -4.31 -16.31 -25.24
N ALA A 382 -4.53 -15.21 -25.96
CA ALA A 382 -3.56 -14.61 -26.86
C ALA A 382 -2.39 -13.97 -26.11
N LEU A 383 -2.67 -13.27 -25.01
CA LEU A 383 -1.64 -12.71 -24.13
C LEU A 383 -0.84 -13.80 -23.41
N GLN A 384 -1.50 -14.84 -22.91
CA GLN A 384 -0.81 -15.97 -22.29
C GLN A 384 0.13 -16.65 -23.29
N LYS A 385 -0.32 -16.85 -24.51
CA LYS A 385 0.53 -17.39 -25.58
C LYS A 385 1.75 -16.51 -25.85
N ALA A 386 1.57 -15.19 -25.88
CA ALA A 386 2.70 -14.26 -26.06
C ALA A 386 3.70 -14.36 -24.91
N LEU A 387 3.24 -14.46 -23.65
CA LEU A 387 4.08 -14.66 -22.48
C LEU A 387 4.80 -16.03 -22.47
N ASP A 388 4.15 -17.05 -22.98
CA ASP A 388 4.74 -18.41 -23.06
C ASP A 388 5.83 -18.50 -24.14
N GLU A 389 5.69 -17.77 -25.25
CA GLU A 389 6.57 -17.85 -26.41
C GLU A 389 7.70 -16.78 -26.41
N CYS A 390 7.52 -15.66 -25.71
CA CYS A 390 8.43 -14.51 -25.77
C CYS A 390 9.01 -14.17 -24.40
N ASP A 391 10.28 -13.75 -24.38
CA ASP A 391 10.89 -13.22 -23.14
C ASP A 391 10.39 -11.81 -22.82
N THR A 392 10.19 -10.95 -23.84
CA THR A 392 9.71 -9.59 -23.66
C THR A 392 8.45 -9.34 -24.49
N VAL A 393 7.34 -9.10 -23.83
CA VAL A 393 6.06 -8.77 -24.46
C VAL A 393 5.77 -7.28 -24.29
N TYR A 394 5.58 -6.58 -25.41
CA TYR A 394 5.21 -5.19 -25.46
C TYR A 394 3.71 -5.02 -25.69
N LEU A 395 3.08 -4.24 -24.85
CA LEU A 395 1.67 -3.85 -24.92
C LEU A 395 1.55 -2.40 -25.40
N PRO A 396 1.16 -2.16 -26.65
CA PRO A 396 0.77 -0.81 -27.10
C PRO A 396 -0.40 -0.25 -26.31
N GLN A 397 -0.65 1.04 -26.39
CA GLN A 397 -1.82 1.65 -25.74
C GLN A 397 -3.10 0.89 -26.12
N GLY A 398 -3.83 0.42 -25.12
CA GLY A 398 -5.02 -0.41 -25.29
C GLY A 398 -5.61 -0.84 -23.95
N THR A 399 -6.82 -1.40 -24.02
CA THR A 399 -7.52 -2.00 -22.88
C THR A 399 -7.64 -3.51 -23.15
N TYR A 400 -6.93 -4.31 -22.38
CA TYR A 400 -6.78 -5.76 -22.56
C TYR A 400 -7.69 -6.49 -21.59
N LEU A 401 -8.86 -6.93 -22.10
CA LEU A 401 -9.87 -7.63 -21.30
C LEU A 401 -9.42 -9.05 -21.01
N LEU A 402 -9.51 -9.46 -19.74
CA LEU A 402 -9.09 -10.77 -19.26
C LEU A 402 -10.24 -11.54 -18.60
N SER A 403 -10.29 -12.84 -18.84
CA SER A 403 -11.22 -13.78 -18.23
C SER A 403 -10.56 -14.82 -17.32
N ASP A 404 -9.24 -14.86 -17.28
CA ASP A 404 -8.44 -15.70 -16.36
C ASP A 404 -7.09 -15.03 -16.06
N THR A 405 -6.39 -15.55 -15.06
CA THR A 405 -5.05 -15.10 -14.62
C THR A 405 -4.02 -15.23 -15.73
N LEU A 406 -3.27 -14.17 -15.96
CA LEU A 406 -2.04 -14.21 -16.74
C LEU A 406 -0.86 -14.66 -15.86
N ARG A 407 -0.07 -15.61 -16.36
CA ARG A 407 1.10 -16.15 -15.65
C ARG A 407 2.37 -15.87 -16.41
N MET A 408 3.27 -15.15 -15.76
CA MET A 408 4.61 -14.92 -16.27
C MET A 408 5.50 -16.13 -15.94
N ARG A 409 6.28 -16.56 -16.91
CA ARG A 409 7.36 -17.51 -16.67
C ARG A 409 8.65 -16.78 -16.23
N GLU A 410 9.61 -17.51 -15.72
CA GLU A 410 10.95 -16.99 -15.45
C GLU A 410 11.55 -16.33 -16.70
N GLY A 411 12.13 -15.14 -16.54
CA GLY A 411 12.73 -14.36 -17.62
C GLY A 411 11.77 -13.45 -18.38
N ASN A 412 10.46 -13.49 -18.09
CA ASN A 412 9.50 -12.61 -18.77
C ASN A 412 9.59 -11.15 -18.34
N SER A 413 9.49 -10.29 -19.34
CA SER A 413 9.20 -8.86 -19.20
C SER A 413 7.88 -8.54 -19.87
N LEU A 414 7.02 -7.78 -19.17
CA LEU A 414 5.76 -7.25 -19.68
C LEU A 414 5.81 -5.72 -19.65
N ILE A 415 5.80 -5.09 -20.82
CA ILE A 415 6.13 -3.68 -20.98
C ILE A 415 4.98 -2.92 -21.63
N GLY A 416 4.49 -1.89 -20.94
CA GLY A 416 3.74 -0.77 -21.51
C GLY A 416 4.55 0.52 -21.35
N LEU A 417 4.04 1.62 -21.91
CA LEU A 417 4.68 2.94 -21.85
C LEU A 417 3.83 4.01 -21.17
N ASN A 418 2.62 3.68 -20.75
CA ASN A 418 1.74 4.63 -20.05
C ASN A 418 0.61 3.86 -19.32
N PRO A 419 0.61 3.77 -17.98
CA PRO A 419 -0.30 2.93 -17.23
C PRO A 419 -1.78 3.35 -17.33
N ILE A 420 -2.07 4.60 -17.64
CA ILE A 420 -3.46 5.05 -17.80
C ILE A 420 -4.04 4.72 -19.18
N SER A 421 -3.21 4.46 -20.16
CA SER A 421 -3.65 4.13 -21.51
C SER A 421 -3.31 2.70 -21.95
N THR A 422 -2.60 1.93 -21.14
CA THR A 422 -2.25 0.52 -21.35
C THR A 422 -2.69 -0.26 -20.13
N GLN A 423 -3.84 -0.94 -20.20
CA GLN A 423 -4.45 -1.54 -19.01
C GLN A 423 -4.84 -2.99 -19.24
N LEU A 424 -4.48 -3.86 -18.28
CA LEU A 424 -5.06 -5.18 -18.09
C LEU A 424 -6.34 -5.00 -17.27
N VAL A 425 -7.47 -5.45 -17.77
CA VAL A 425 -8.77 -5.21 -17.12
C VAL A 425 -9.58 -6.49 -16.96
N LEU A 426 -10.28 -6.62 -15.85
CA LEU A 426 -11.33 -7.61 -15.66
C LEU A 426 -12.69 -7.06 -16.09
N GLY A 427 -13.56 -7.94 -16.57
CA GLY A 427 -14.97 -7.61 -16.66
C GLY A 427 -15.63 -7.62 -15.28
N GLU A 428 -16.72 -6.87 -15.12
CA GLU A 428 -17.56 -6.96 -13.94
C GLU A 428 -18.16 -8.37 -13.81
N ASN A 429 -18.21 -8.92 -12.59
CA ASN A 429 -18.72 -10.26 -12.31
C ASN A 429 -18.04 -11.37 -13.15
N SER A 430 -16.73 -11.26 -13.34
CA SER A 430 -15.97 -12.30 -14.05
C SER A 430 -16.06 -13.64 -13.31
N PRO A 431 -16.54 -14.73 -13.95
CA PRO A 431 -16.79 -16.00 -13.27
C PRO A 431 -15.59 -16.57 -12.51
N ALA A 432 -14.39 -16.36 -13.01
CA ALA A 432 -13.15 -16.84 -12.39
C ALA A 432 -12.81 -16.17 -11.05
N TRP A 433 -13.37 -14.99 -10.80
CA TRP A 433 -13.15 -14.21 -9.57
C TRP A 433 -14.41 -14.04 -8.72
N ALA A 434 -15.50 -14.69 -9.12
CA ALA A 434 -16.77 -14.58 -8.45
C ALA A 434 -16.79 -15.31 -7.10
N GLY A 435 -17.72 -14.90 -6.25
CA GLY A 435 -18.02 -15.54 -4.99
C GLY A 435 -16.97 -15.36 -3.92
N MET A 436 -17.14 -16.08 -2.82
CA MET A 436 -16.21 -16.14 -1.69
C MET A 436 -15.20 -17.26 -1.90
N GLY A 437 -13.95 -17.05 -1.57
CA GLY A 437 -12.91 -18.07 -1.70
C GLY A 437 -11.51 -17.47 -1.66
N ALA A 438 -10.51 -18.30 -1.92
CA ALA A 438 -9.11 -17.89 -1.95
C ALA A 438 -8.85 -16.77 -2.98
N PRO A 439 -7.89 -15.86 -2.73
CA PRO A 439 -7.54 -14.80 -3.66
C PRO A 439 -7.07 -15.35 -5.00
N LYS A 440 -7.39 -14.64 -6.06
CA LYS A 440 -7.00 -14.96 -7.42
C LYS A 440 -6.49 -13.72 -8.13
N ALA A 441 -5.26 -13.75 -8.62
CA ALA A 441 -4.63 -12.60 -9.24
C ALA A 441 -5.01 -12.42 -10.71
N VAL A 442 -5.00 -11.17 -11.18
CA VAL A 442 -5.04 -10.84 -12.61
C VAL A 442 -3.72 -11.20 -13.27
N LEU A 443 -2.61 -10.82 -12.62
CA LEU A 443 -1.24 -11.13 -13.06
C LEU A 443 -0.49 -11.88 -11.96
N GLU A 444 0.16 -12.99 -12.31
CA GLU A 444 1.05 -13.75 -11.44
C GLU A 444 2.47 -13.78 -12.03
N THR A 445 3.48 -13.47 -11.21
CA THR A 445 4.88 -13.66 -11.59
C THR A 445 5.35 -15.09 -11.31
N SER A 446 6.48 -15.47 -11.92
CA SER A 446 7.14 -16.74 -11.63
C SER A 446 7.61 -16.80 -10.18
N ARG A 447 7.51 -17.96 -9.57
CA ARG A 447 8.01 -18.17 -8.20
C ARG A 447 9.53 -18.28 -8.18
N GLY A 448 10.21 -17.34 -7.52
CA GLY A 448 11.66 -17.31 -7.39
C GLY A 448 12.44 -17.00 -8.68
N GLY A 449 11.76 -16.87 -9.82
CA GLY A 449 12.34 -16.46 -11.09
C GLY A 449 12.43 -14.96 -11.26
N TRP A 450 13.18 -14.49 -12.24
CA TRP A 450 13.27 -13.07 -12.57
C TRP A 450 12.09 -12.63 -13.45
N ASN A 451 11.46 -11.51 -13.11
CA ASN A 451 10.43 -10.88 -13.93
C ASN A 451 10.55 -9.34 -13.91
N LEU A 452 10.08 -8.71 -14.98
CA LEU A 452 9.95 -7.27 -15.09
C LEU A 452 8.55 -6.88 -15.55
N VAL A 453 7.93 -5.90 -14.87
CA VAL A 453 6.63 -5.31 -15.25
C VAL A 453 6.78 -3.80 -15.27
N ASN A 454 6.46 -3.17 -16.39
CA ASN A 454 6.65 -1.73 -16.59
C ASN A 454 5.50 -1.06 -17.31
N GLY A 455 5.12 0.16 -16.88
CA GLY A 455 4.32 1.11 -17.62
C GLY A 455 2.89 0.71 -17.93
N LEU A 456 2.22 -0.05 -17.05
CA LEU A 456 0.85 -0.53 -17.28
C LEU A 456 -0.06 -0.40 -16.06
N GLY A 457 -1.36 -0.34 -16.35
CA GLY A 457 -2.41 -0.36 -15.36
C GLY A 457 -3.02 -1.75 -15.18
N ILE A 458 -3.49 -2.05 -13.98
CA ILE A 458 -4.21 -3.28 -13.66
C ILE A 458 -5.53 -2.89 -13.00
N ASP A 459 -6.64 -3.21 -13.65
CA ASP A 459 -8.00 -2.91 -13.19
C ASP A 459 -8.74 -4.21 -12.86
N THR A 460 -9.06 -4.39 -11.60
CA THR A 460 -9.78 -5.58 -11.12
C THR A 460 -11.29 -5.46 -11.27
N ALA A 461 -11.80 -4.37 -11.82
CA ALA A 461 -13.21 -3.99 -11.81
C ALA A 461 -13.84 -3.99 -10.40
N SER A 462 -15.13 -3.69 -10.25
CA SER A 462 -15.71 -3.48 -8.93
C SER A 462 -16.34 -4.73 -8.29
N ARG A 463 -16.67 -5.73 -9.09
CA ARG A 463 -17.52 -6.86 -8.66
C ARG A 463 -16.83 -8.21 -8.82
N ASN A 464 -15.59 -8.29 -8.38
CA ASN A 464 -14.75 -9.48 -8.45
C ASN A 464 -14.15 -9.76 -7.05
N PRO A 465 -14.93 -10.32 -6.11
CA PRO A 465 -14.54 -10.37 -4.68
C PRO A 465 -13.26 -11.16 -4.39
N ARG A 466 -12.87 -12.07 -5.29
CA ARG A 466 -11.62 -12.84 -5.13
C ARG A 466 -10.42 -12.18 -5.79
N ALA A 467 -10.58 -10.98 -6.37
CA ALA A 467 -9.54 -10.37 -7.17
C ALA A 467 -8.36 -9.87 -6.32
N VAL A 468 -7.17 -10.11 -6.87
CA VAL A 468 -5.89 -9.49 -6.53
C VAL A 468 -5.35 -8.90 -7.83
N GLY A 469 -4.88 -7.66 -7.81
CA GLY A 469 -4.35 -7.05 -9.03
C GLY A 469 -3.10 -7.79 -9.52
N CYS A 470 -2.08 -7.92 -8.69
CA CYS A 470 -0.87 -8.68 -9.01
C CYS A 470 -0.42 -9.53 -7.82
N LYS A 471 -0.17 -10.82 -8.05
CA LYS A 471 0.55 -11.69 -7.12
C LYS A 471 2.00 -11.79 -7.55
N TRP A 472 2.88 -11.20 -6.74
CA TRP A 472 4.31 -11.12 -7.01
C TRP A 472 5.09 -12.13 -6.17
N MET A 473 5.74 -13.08 -6.84
CA MET A 473 6.54 -14.15 -6.23
C MET A 473 7.95 -14.18 -6.80
N ALA A 474 8.34 -13.14 -7.53
CA ALA A 474 9.59 -13.09 -8.27
C ALA A 474 10.79 -12.80 -7.37
N SER A 475 12.00 -13.09 -7.85
CA SER A 475 13.25 -13.00 -7.10
C SER A 475 13.70 -11.58 -6.77
N ALA A 476 14.75 -11.45 -5.93
CA ALA A 476 15.33 -10.18 -5.49
C ALA A 476 15.84 -9.27 -6.62
N ASN A 477 16.11 -9.80 -7.80
CA ASN A 477 16.58 -9.03 -8.95
C ASN A 477 15.45 -8.61 -9.90
N SER A 478 14.21 -8.84 -9.53
CA SER A 478 13.03 -8.52 -10.33
C SER A 478 12.61 -7.06 -10.15
N TYR A 479 11.85 -6.53 -11.11
CA TYR A 479 11.54 -5.11 -11.12
C TYR A 479 10.10 -4.82 -11.56
N MET A 480 9.41 -4.00 -10.78
CA MET A 480 8.12 -3.41 -11.13
C MET A 480 8.27 -1.88 -11.17
N ASN A 481 7.93 -1.25 -12.28
CA ASN A 481 8.07 0.18 -12.47
C ASN A 481 6.89 0.79 -13.19
N ASP A 482 6.46 1.98 -12.73
CA ASP A 482 5.38 2.76 -13.38
C ASP A 482 4.08 1.93 -13.53
N VAL A 483 3.65 1.27 -12.44
CA VAL A 483 2.44 0.42 -12.44
C VAL A 483 1.34 1.04 -11.60
N LYS A 484 0.19 1.28 -12.25
CA LYS A 484 -1.02 1.77 -11.59
C LYS A 484 -2.00 0.63 -11.32
N PHE A 485 -2.35 0.42 -10.06
CA PHE A 485 -3.54 -0.36 -9.71
C PHE A 485 -4.75 0.57 -9.81
N VAL A 486 -5.63 0.27 -10.77
CA VAL A 486 -6.67 1.19 -11.21
C VAL A 486 -7.86 1.16 -10.25
N GLY A 487 -8.34 2.33 -9.91
CA GLY A 487 -9.50 2.57 -9.08
C GLY A 487 -10.15 3.91 -9.48
N GLY A 488 -10.86 4.54 -8.58
CA GLY A 488 -11.57 5.80 -8.89
C GLY A 488 -10.66 7.02 -9.02
N HIS A 489 -9.61 7.10 -8.22
CA HIS A 489 -8.79 8.30 -8.12
C HIS A 489 -7.77 8.42 -9.25
N GLY A 490 -7.70 9.59 -9.85
CA GLY A 490 -6.75 9.88 -10.93
C GLY A 490 -7.03 9.19 -12.26
N GLN A 491 -8.07 8.39 -12.37
CA GLN A 491 -8.46 7.73 -13.61
C GLN A 491 -9.23 8.68 -14.54
N ILE A 492 -9.03 8.50 -15.84
CA ILE A 492 -9.74 9.24 -16.87
C ILE A 492 -10.36 8.24 -17.86
N THR A 493 -11.66 8.30 -18.09
CA THR A 493 -12.36 7.41 -19.04
C THR A 493 -11.93 7.69 -20.48
N GLN A 494 -12.22 6.75 -21.37
CA GLN A 494 -12.02 6.96 -22.82
C GLN A 494 -12.82 8.14 -23.36
N GLN A 495 -13.96 8.47 -22.74
CA GLN A 495 -14.76 9.65 -23.08
C GLN A 495 -14.19 10.95 -22.52
N GLN A 496 -12.98 10.90 -21.93
CA GLN A 496 -12.29 12.05 -21.33
C GLN A 496 -12.99 12.63 -20.10
N GLU A 497 -13.81 11.86 -19.46
CA GLU A 497 -14.41 12.20 -18.19
C GLU A 497 -13.54 11.68 -17.05
N ASN A 498 -13.39 12.49 -16.01
CA ASN A 498 -12.81 11.96 -14.77
C ASN A 498 -13.76 10.90 -14.22
N VAL A 499 -13.23 9.74 -13.89
CA VAL A 499 -14.00 8.77 -13.13
C VAL A 499 -14.29 9.41 -11.77
N PRO A 500 -15.56 9.60 -11.41
CA PRO A 500 -15.86 10.12 -10.09
C PRO A 500 -15.28 9.16 -9.05
N VAL A 501 -14.63 9.71 -8.05
CA VAL A 501 -14.27 8.97 -6.85
C VAL A 501 -15.59 8.50 -6.25
N TYR A 502 -15.89 7.20 -6.36
CA TYR A 502 -17.06 6.67 -5.71
C TYR A 502 -16.90 6.84 -4.21
N ASN A 503 -17.99 7.00 -3.53
CA ASN A 503 -17.97 7.29 -2.12
C ASN A 503 -17.27 8.61 -1.75
N ALA A 504 -17.29 9.61 -2.63
CA ALA A 504 -16.62 10.89 -2.43
C ALA A 504 -17.09 11.70 -1.21
N SER A 505 -18.26 11.40 -0.68
CA SER A 505 -18.84 12.12 0.47
C SER A 505 -19.05 11.22 1.71
N ARG A 506 -18.67 9.94 1.64
CA ARG A 506 -18.92 8.95 2.69
C ARG A 506 -17.77 7.99 2.81
N THR A 507 -17.61 7.41 3.97
CA THR A 507 -16.60 6.41 4.27
C THR A 507 -16.85 5.11 3.54
N ALA A 508 -17.97 4.49 3.69
CA ALA A 508 -18.32 3.26 3.03
C ALA A 508 -19.61 3.48 2.23
N ASP A 509 -19.59 3.10 0.98
CA ASP A 509 -20.78 3.17 0.15
C ASP A 509 -21.64 1.94 0.38
N VAL A 510 -22.85 2.14 0.85
CA VAL A 510 -23.80 1.04 1.06
C VAL A 510 -24.49 0.60 -0.23
N ASN A 511 -24.22 1.26 -1.33
CA ASN A 511 -24.75 0.86 -2.63
C ASN A 511 -24.13 -0.47 -3.06
N PRO A 512 -24.91 -1.56 -3.17
CA PRO A 512 -24.41 -2.85 -3.59
C PRO A 512 -23.84 -2.86 -5.02
N ASP A 513 -24.17 -1.84 -5.82
CA ASP A 513 -23.58 -1.67 -7.15
C ASP A 513 -22.16 -1.11 -7.12
N ARG A 514 -21.69 -0.65 -5.96
CA ARG A 514 -20.35 -0.15 -5.74
C ARG A 514 -19.76 -0.77 -4.47
N PRO A 515 -19.37 -2.04 -4.52
CA PRO A 515 -18.94 -2.80 -3.34
C PRO A 515 -17.52 -2.40 -2.91
N TRP A 516 -17.45 -1.29 -2.21
CA TRP A 516 -16.22 -0.79 -1.60
C TRP A 516 -15.64 -1.82 -0.63
N ASP A 517 -14.30 -1.99 -0.61
CA ASP A 517 -13.65 -2.92 0.32
C ASP A 517 -14.13 -4.38 0.17
N SER A 518 -14.35 -4.79 -1.06
CA SER A 518 -14.93 -6.10 -1.39
C SER A 518 -13.97 -7.08 -2.04
N GLN A 519 -12.73 -6.65 -2.29
CA GLN A 519 -11.69 -7.45 -2.95
C GLN A 519 -10.50 -7.62 -2.01
N TYR A 520 -9.59 -8.54 -2.36
CA TYR A 520 -8.35 -8.73 -1.64
C TYR A 520 -7.40 -7.53 -1.84
N TRP A 521 -6.20 -7.68 -2.33
CA TRP A 521 -5.18 -6.64 -2.37
C TRP A 521 -4.89 -6.19 -3.80
N SER A 522 -4.50 -4.95 -3.96
CA SER A 522 -4.04 -4.48 -5.26
C SER A 522 -2.72 -5.14 -5.64
N LEU A 523 -1.72 -5.10 -4.76
CA LEU A 523 -0.45 -5.83 -4.92
C LEU A 523 -0.23 -6.77 -3.74
N TRP A 524 -0.08 -8.05 -4.04
CA TRP A 524 0.29 -9.09 -3.08
C TRP A 524 1.67 -9.65 -3.37
N ILE A 525 2.66 -9.29 -2.55
CA ILE A 525 4.01 -9.83 -2.61
C ILE A 525 4.10 -10.96 -1.58
N THR A 526 4.41 -12.17 -2.03
CA THR A 526 4.35 -13.36 -1.18
C THR A 526 5.26 -14.47 -1.68
N ASP A 527 5.28 -15.60 -0.97
CA ASP A 527 6.00 -16.80 -1.40
C ASP A 527 7.49 -16.54 -1.65
N ASN A 528 8.15 -15.80 -0.76
CA ASN A 528 9.52 -15.31 -0.91
C ASN A 528 9.74 -14.38 -2.13
N GLY A 529 8.72 -13.64 -2.53
CA GLY A 529 8.86 -12.58 -3.51
C GLY A 529 9.71 -11.42 -2.99
N GLY A 530 10.51 -10.81 -3.88
CA GLY A 530 11.36 -9.67 -3.59
C GLY A 530 11.59 -8.81 -4.84
N GLY A 531 12.63 -7.98 -4.82
CA GLY A 531 12.99 -7.12 -5.96
C GLY A 531 12.75 -5.65 -5.71
N ALA A 532 12.82 -4.86 -6.77
CA ALA A 532 12.60 -3.43 -6.70
C ALA A 532 11.21 -3.03 -7.24
N PHE A 533 10.58 -2.07 -6.56
CA PHE A 533 9.28 -1.51 -6.93
C PHE A 533 9.43 0.02 -6.96
N LYS A 534 9.20 0.63 -8.12
CA LYS A 534 9.35 2.07 -8.29
C LYS A 534 8.15 2.67 -8.99
N ASP A 535 7.69 3.83 -8.53
CA ASP A 535 6.52 4.54 -9.08
C ASP A 535 5.28 3.63 -9.22
N VAL A 536 4.92 2.97 -8.11
CA VAL A 536 3.72 2.12 -8.03
C VAL A 536 2.65 2.85 -7.23
N TRP A 537 1.46 2.92 -7.77
CA TRP A 537 0.38 3.67 -7.16
C TRP A 537 -0.92 2.88 -7.07
N THR A 538 -1.51 2.86 -5.87
CA THR A 538 -2.88 2.41 -5.64
C THR A 538 -3.69 3.58 -5.11
N ALA A 539 -4.88 3.81 -5.61
CA ALA A 539 -5.77 4.81 -5.05
C ALA A 539 -7.23 4.49 -5.35
N ASN A 540 -8.06 4.46 -4.32
CA ASN A 540 -9.47 4.14 -4.44
C ASN A 540 -9.75 2.83 -5.20
N THR A 541 -8.91 1.82 -5.03
CA THR A 541 -9.20 0.47 -5.55
C THR A 541 -10.30 -0.18 -4.71
N TYR A 542 -10.90 -1.23 -5.21
CA TYR A 542 -11.94 -1.96 -4.46
C TYR A 542 -11.36 -2.93 -3.41
N ALA A 543 -10.05 -2.92 -3.27
CA ALA A 543 -9.30 -3.78 -2.37
C ALA A 543 -9.44 -3.35 -0.90
N GLU A 544 -9.35 -4.32 0.00
CA GLU A 544 -9.28 -4.07 1.44
C GLU A 544 -7.95 -3.42 1.87
N ALA A 545 -6.90 -3.65 1.09
CA ALA A 545 -5.61 -3.01 1.27
C ALA A 545 -4.94 -2.75 -0.09
N GLY A 546 -4.16 -1.66 -0.17
CA GLY A 546 -3.36 -1.37 -1.35
C GLY A 546 -2.25 -2.39 -1.52
N PHE A 547 -1.43 -2.55 -0.50
CA PHE A 547 -0.31 -3.49 -0.50
C PHE A 547 -0.41 -4.51 0.63
N PHE A 548 -0.15 -5.76 0.27
CA PHE A 548 0.13 -6.81 1.21
C PHE A 548 1.45 -7.49 0.86
N VAL A 549 2.45 -7.36 1.75
CA VAL A 549 3.71 -8.08 1.67
C VAL A 549 3.70 -9.17 2.74
N SER A 550 3.90 -10.42 2.33
CA SER A 550 3.79 -11.54 3.26
C SER A 550 4.77 -12.66 2.95
N GLU A 551 5.14 -13.42 3.95
CA GLU A 551 5.90 -14.68 3.83
C GLU A 551 7.15 -14.49 2.95
N THR A 552 7.99 -13.48 3.27
CA THR A 552 9.21 -13.22 2.51
C THR A 552 10.36 -12.67 3.36
N GLU A 553 11.52 -13.28 3.19
CA GLU A 553 12.82 -12.77 3.66
C GLU A 553 13.72 -12.36 2.48
N THR A 554 13.23 -12.56 1.25
CA THR A 554 13.93 -12.12 0.04
C THR A 554 14.04 -10.61 0.03
N PRO A 555 15.23 -10.05 -0.18
CA PRO A 555 15.42 -8.61 -0.19
C PRO A 555 14.48 -7.90 -1.16
N GLY A 556 13.87 -6.84 -0.67
CA GLY A 556 13.01 -5.97 -1.45
C GLY A 556 13.26 -4.49 -1.17
N VAL A 557 13.04 -3.65 -2.16
CA VAL A 557 13.11 -2.19 -2.03
C VAL A 557 11.96 -1.53 -2.76
N MET A 558 11.35 -0.56 -2.10
CA MET A 558 10.32 0.29 -2.69
C MET A 558 10.83 1.72 -2.81
N TYR A 559 10.68 2.32 -3.99
CA TYR A 559 11.02 3.71 -4.30
C TYR A 559 9.78 4.46 -4.76
N GLN A 560 9.40 5.52 -4.09
CA GLN A 560 8.27 6.35 -4.48
C GLN A 560 7.00 5.52 -4.75
N VAL A 561 6.48 4.93 -3.71
CA VAL A 561 5.25 4.13 -3.78
C VAL A 561 4.16 4.86 -3.01
N SER A 562 3.01 5.06 -3.67
CA SER A 562 1.85 5.73 -3.09
C SER A 562 0.70 4.75 -2.90
N ILE A 563 0.26 4.58 -1.66
CA ILE A 563 -0.88 3.74 -1.30
C ILE A 563 -1.91 4.64 -0.64
N GLU A 564 -3.08 4.74 -1.25
CA GLU A 564 -4.01 5.80 -0.92
C GLU A 564 -5.45 5.33 -0.96
N HIS A 565 -6.26 5.86 -0.04
CA HIS A 565 -7.71 5.84 -0.10
C HIS A 565 -8.31 4.43 -0.03
N HIS A 566 -7.78 3.58 0.84
CA HIS A 566 -8.37 2.29 1.18
C HIS A 566 -9.17 2.36 2.46
N VAL A 567 -10.19 1.54 2.57
CA VAL A 567 -11.16 1.65 3.68
C VAL A 567 -10.62 1.08 4.98
N ARG A 568 -9.82 0.01 4.91
CA ARG A 568 -9.32 -0.68 6.12
C ARG A 568 -7.83 -0.57 6.34
N HIS A 569 -7.06 -0.74 5.28
CA HIS A 569 -5.60 -0.69 5.36
C HIS A 569 -5.00 -0.06 4.11
N GLU A 570 -3.93 0.70 4.29
CA GLU A 570 -3.08 1.02 3.17
C GLU A 570 -2.06 -0.10 2.95
N VAL A 571 -1.33 -0.48 3.99
CA VAL A 571 -0.22 -1.43 3.93
C VAL A 571 -0.33 -2.50 5.00
N LEU A 572 -0.27 -3.75 4.58
CA LEU A 572 -0.15 -4.93 5.43
C LEU A 572 1.22 -5.58 5.24
N LEU A 573 1.94 -5.84 6.33
CA LEU A 573 3.19 -6.59 6.33
C LEU A 573 3.07 -7.78 7.29
N ARG A 574 3.35 -9.00 6.83
CA ARG A 574 3.30 -10.20 7.67
C ARG A 574 4.44 -11.16 7.34
N ASN A 575 5.25 -11.51 8.36
CA ASN A 575 6.40 -12.39 8.21
C ASN A 575 7.36 -11.85 7.12
N VAL A 576 7.80 -10.59 7.27
CA VAL A 576 8.63 -9.87 6.30
C VAL A 576 9.96 -9.48 6.93
N ALA A 577 11.06 -9.76 6.26
CA ALA A 577 12.38 -9.33 6.66
C ALA A 577 13.22 -8.82 5.48
N ASN A 578 14.28 -8.03 5.79
CA ASN A 578 15.26 -7.53 4.82
C ASN A 578 14.68 -6.57 3.76
N TRP A 579 13.67 -5.77 4.11
CA TRP A 579 13.03 -4.82 3.19
C TRP A 579 13.36 -3.37 3.50
N LYS A 580 13.42 -2.56 2.44
CA LYS A 580 13.60 -1.10 2.50
C LYS A 580 12.41 -0.42 1.83
N PHE A 581 11.77 0.48 2.54
CA PHE A 581 10.65 1.31 2.06
C PHE A 581 11.12 2.76 2.00
N LEU A 582 11.50 3.20 0.81
CA LEU A 582 12.13 4.51 0.59
C LEU A 582 11.14 5.44 -0.09
N CYS A 583 10.81 6.55 0.56
CA CYS A 583 9.85 7.51 0.04
C CYS A 583 8.46 6.86 -0.21
N MET A 584 8.02 6.09 0.76
CA MET A 584 6.70 5.47 0.75
C MET A 584 5.69 6.39 1.43
N GLN A 585 4.55 6.56 0.79
CA GLN A 585 3.48 7.43 1.26
C GLN A 585 2.20 6.65 1.43
N THR A 586 1.45 6.98 2.49
CA THR A 586 0.05 6.63 2.65
C THR A 586 -0.79 7.88 2.78
N GLU A 587 -2.02 7.84 2.27
CA GLU A 587 -2.96 8.95 2.37
C GLU A 587 -4.37 8.43 2.63
N GLU A 588 -4.96 8.83 3.76
CA GLU A 588 -6.37 8.58 4.07
C GLU A 588 -7.17 9.86 3.89
N GLU A 589 -8.26 9.78 3.14
CA GLU A 589 -9.19 10.88 2.93
C GLU A 589 -10.53 10.69 3.66
N VAL A 590 -11.34 11.71 3.64
CA VAL A 590 -12.66 11.70 4.29
C VAL A 590 -13.57 10.57 3.83
N ALA A 591 -13.37 10.09 2.61
CA ALA A 591 -14.17 9.02 2.02
C ALA A 591 -13.92 7.64 2.64
N GLU A 592 -12.70 7.35 3.15
CA GLU A 592 -12.35 6.05 3.72
C GLU A 592 -12.92 5.83 5.11
N GLY A 593 -12.99 6.89 5.91
CA GLY A 593 -13.61 6.89 7.22
C GLY A 593 -12.72 6.57 8.42
N PRO A 594 -13.33 6.25 9.58
CA PRO A 594 -12.62 6.26 10.86
C PRO A 594 -11.76 5.01 11.12
N TYR A 595 -11.85 3.97 10.31
CA TYR A 595 -11.25 2.68 10.61
C TYR A 595 -10.07 2.29 9.73
N CYS A 596 -9.64 3.17 8.82
CA CYS A 596 -8.45 2.92 8.03
C CYS A 596 -7.22 2.99 8.92
N GLN A 597 -6.48 1.88 8.99
CA GLN A 597 -5.18 1.77 9.66
C GLN A 597 -4.09 1.84 8.59
N PRO A 598 -3.23 2.88 8.55
CA PRO A 598 -2.24 3.03 7.48
C PRO A 598 -1.31 1.83 7.37
N TYR A 599 -0.64 1.47 8.44
CA TYR A 599 0.28 0.33 8.45
C TYR A 599 -0.07 -0.66 9.54
N GLU A 600 -0.22 -1.93 9.17
CA GLU A 600 -0.27 -3.04 10.11
C GLU A 600 0.85 -4.03 9.84
N MET A 601 1.60 -4.37 10.87
CA MET A 601 2.80 -5.17 10.77
C MET A 601 2.76 -6.34 11.75
N THR A 602 3.03 -7.54 11.26
CA THR A 602 3.02 -8.76 12.08
C THR A 602 4.28 -9.59 11.81
N ASN A 603 5.02 -9.97 12.85
CA ASN A 603 6.23 -10.78 12.77
C ASN A 603 7.26 -10.23 11.76
N CYS A 604 7.51 -8.93 11.78
CA CYS A 604 8.44 -8.29 10.87
C CYS A 604 9.72 -7.90 11.57
N HIS A 605 10.85 -8.03 10.88
CA HIS A 605 12.14 -7.63 11.40
C HIS A 605 13.10 -7.17 10.28
N ASP A 606 14.18 -6.48 10.68
CA ASP A 606 15.21 -5.98 9.74
C ASP A 606 14.61 -5.13 8.60
N LEU A 607 13.74 -4.19 8.97
CA LEU A 607 13.09 -3.28 8.03
C LEU A 607 13.62 -1.85 8.17
N LEU A 608 13.72 -1.17 7.05
CA LEU A 608 14.07 0.24 6.97
C LEU A 608 12.95 1.02 6.26
N PHE A 609 12.36 2.00 6.94
CA PHE A 609 11.51 3.02 6.34
C PHE A 609 12.27 4.34 6.32
N ALA A 610 12.37 4.99 5.17
CA ALA A 610 13.10 6.25 5.04
C ALA A 610 12.30 7.28 4.24
N ASN A 611 12.35 8.54 4.66
CA ASN A 611 11.40 9.57 4.25
C ASN A 611 9.97 9.04 4.34
N PHE A 612 9.62 8.62 5.56
CA PHE A 612 8.37 7.96 5.89
C PHE A 612 7.27 8.98 6.09
N TYR A 613 6.36 9.06 5.12
CA TYR A 613 5.28 10.05 5.09
C TYR A 613 3.91 9.39 5.21
N SER A 614 3.09 9.91 6.11
CA SER A 614 1.71 9.50 6.29
C SER A 614 0.82 10.72 6.34
N PHE A 615 -0.16 10.77 5.47
CA PHE A 615 -1.12 11.86 5.38
C PHE A 615 -2.50 11.37 5.84
N ARG A 616 -3.16 12.19 6.62
CA ARG A 616 -4.50 11.91 7.10
C ARG A 616 -5.36 13.16 6.91
N VAL A 617 -6.08 13.20 5.81
CA VAL A 617 -6.94 14.32 5.39
C VAL A 617 -8.44 14.03 5.66
N ILE A 618 -8.69 13.27 6.70
CA ILE A 618 -10.03 12.83 7.10
C ILE A 618 -10.69 13.80 8.09
N TRP A 619 -12.00 13.92 7.99
CA TRP A 619 -12.85 14.78 8.82
C TRP A 619 -13.88 13.93 9.56
N VAL A 620 -13.45 12.85 10.21
CA VAL A 620 -14.32 11.93 10.94
C VAL A 620 -14.00 11.97 12.42
N ASP A 621 -15.02 11.79 13.23
CA ASP A 621 -14.86 11.64 14.66
C ASP A 621 -14.26 10.27 14.96
N ASN A 622 -13.31 10.23 15.89
CA ASN A 622 -12.75 9.01 16.45
C ASN A 622 -12.09 8.06 15.40
N PRO A 623 -11.19 8.55 14.55
CA PRO A 623 -10.42 7.72 13.65
C PRO A 623 -9.41 6.86 14.41
N TYR A 624 -8.77 5.89 13.75
CA TYR A 624 -7.64 5.18 14.35
C TYR A 624 -6.54 6.16 14.78
N PRO A 625 -6.06 6.04 16.02
CA PRO A 625 -5.14 7.03 16.57
C PRO A 625 -3.68 6.81 16.17
N SER A 626 -3.33 5.74 15.47
CA SER A 626 -1.95 5.38 15.15
C SER A 626 -1.68 5.28 13.66
N VAL A 627 -0.44 5.62 13.25
CA VAL A 627 0.03 5.38 11.89
C VAL A 627 0.44 3.91 11.71
N VAL A 628 1.25 3.38 12.63
CA VAL A 628 1.71 1.99 12.59
C VAL A 628 1.18 1.24 13.81
N ARG A 629 0.52 0.11 13.58
CA ARG A 629 0.25 -0.91 14.61
C ARG A 629 1.06 -2.16 14.31
N ALA A 630 1.75 -2.65 15.33
CA ALA A 630 2.68 -3.74 15.15
C ALA A 630 2.49 -4.83 16.22
N TRP A 631 2.60 -6.08 15.76
CA TRP A 631 2.59 -7.28 16.59
C TRP A 631 3.87 -8.06 16.36
N ASN A 632 4.64 -8.27 17.40
CA ASN A 632 5.85 -9.09 17.34
C ASN A 632 6.87 -8.61 16.29
N CYS A 633 7.14 -7.30 16.26
CA CYS A 633 8.07 -6.69 15.32
C CYS A 633 9.30 -6.16 16.05
N GLU A 634 10.48 -6.28 15.43
CA GLU A 634 11.75 -5.85 16.01
C GLU A 634 12.78 -5.46 14.96
N ASN A 635 13.84 -4.79 15.40
CA ASN A 635 14.94 -4.33 14.55
C ASN A 635 14.45 -3.53 13.32
N ILE A 636 13.64 -2.51 13.58
CA ILE A 636 13.04 -1.66 12.54
C ILE A 636 13.46 -0.20 12.78
N ASP A 637 13.93 0.43 11.74
CA ASP A 637 14.24 1.87 11.70
C ASP A 637 13.21 2.64 10.85
N PHE A 638 12.62 3.68 11.43
CA PHE A 638 11.86 4.70 10.70
C PHE A 638 12.69 6.00 10.68
N LEU A 639 13.04 6.46 9.50
CA LEU A 639 13.88 7.66 9.30
C LEU A 639 13.09 8.77 8.64
N ASN A 640 13.35 10.01 9.07
CA ASN A 640 12.73 11.20 8.51
C ASN A 640 11.19 11.09 8.51
N CYS A 641 10.61 10.80 9.66
CA CYS A 641 9.17 10.66 9.80
C CYS A 641 8.47 11.99 9.61
N HIS A 642 7.38 11.97 8.84
CA HIS A 642 6.50 13.10 8.64
C HIS A 642 5.04 12.65 8.62
N ASN A 643 4.30 13.05 9.64
CA ASN A 643 2.89 12.70 9.74
C ASN A 643 2.07 13.99 9.69
N PHE A 644 1.19 14.06 8.72
CA PHE A 644 0.31 15.21 8.51
C PHE A 644 -1.14 14.82 8.75
N THR A 645 -1.89 15.68 9.38
CA THR A 645 -3.33 15.52 9.57
C THR A 645 -4.03 16.86 9.44
N GLN A 646 -5.16 16.89 8.77
CA GLN A 646 -6.04 18.07 8.70
C GLN A 646 -6.75 18.31 10.03
N MET A 647 -7.09 17.25 10.73
CA MET A 647 -7.64 17.34 12.09
C MET A 647 -6.49 17.13 13.08
N LYS A 648 -6.19 18.13 13.86
CA LYS A 648 -5.02 18.21 14.75
C LYS A 648 -4.75 16.96 15.61
N TYR A 649 -5.76 16.20 15.97
CA TYR A 649 -5.67 15.07 16.91
C TYR A 649 -6.07 13.71 16.30
N THR A 650 -6.05 13.54 15.00
CA THR A 650 -6.37 12.25 14.37
C THR A 650 -5.25 11.23 14.48
N ILE A 651 -4.04 11.68 14.80
CA ILE A 651 -2.88 10.81 15.04
C ILE A 651 -2.39 11.09 16.47
N GLU A 652 -2.48 10.10 17.35
CA GLU A 652 -1.90 10.15 18.70
C GLU A 652 -0.50 9.53 18.71
N ASN A 653 -0.31 8.45 17.96
CA ASN A 653 0.93 7.69 17.94
C ASN A 653 1.43 7.45 16.53
N LEU A 654 2.72 7.69 16.32
CA LEU A 654 3.42 7.24 15.12
C LEU A 654 3.49 5.71 15.09
N TYR A 655 3.76 5.09 16.23
CA TYR A 655 3.94 3.65 16.34
C TYR A 655 3.32 3.11 17.64
N VAL A 656 2.66 1.96 17.53
CA VAL A 656 2.11 1.20 18.67
C VAL A 656 2.58 -0.24 18.60
N ASP A 657 3.33 -0.70 19.60
CA ASP A 657 3.56 -2.13 19.82
C ASP A 657 2.41 -2.68 20.67
N VAL A 658 1.55 -3.46 20.04
CA VAL A 658 0.33 -3.98 20.68
C VAL A 658 0.65 -5.00 21.78
N ASN A 659 1.71 -5.79 21.61
CA ASN A 659 2.07 -6.82 22.60
C ASN A 659 2.61 -6.23 23.93
N THR A 660 3.37 -5.15 23.86
CA THR A 660 3.90 -4.49 25.05
C THR A 660 3.11 -3.27 25.50
N GLY A 661 2.25 -2.74 24.61
CA GLY A 661 1.53 -1.48 24.83
C GLY A 661 2.41 -0.24 24.77
N LYS A 662 3.67 -0.37 24.32
CA LYS A 662 4.56 0.79 24.18
C LYS A 662 4.24 1.56 22.91
N THR A 663 4.34 2.88 23.00
CA THR A 663 3.98 3.80 21.92
C THR A 663 5.07 4.82 21.67
N ALA A 664 5.10 5.38 20.47
CA ALA A 664 5.83 6.58 20.11
C ALA A 664 4.85 7.62 19.60
N GLY A 665 4.64 8.71 20.37
CA GLY A 665 3.64 9.75 20.09
C GLY A 665 4.15 10.95 19.28
N PHE A 666 5.35 10.91 18.75
CA PHE A 666 5.97 12.05 18.08
C PHE A 666 5.76 12.00 16.56
N TRP A 667 5.31 13.08 15.97
CA TRP A 667 4.96 13.16 14.53
C TRP A 667 6.18 13.44 13.63
N GLN A 668 7.21 14.08 14.18
CA GLN A 668 8.40 14.48 13.46
C GLN A 668 9.61 13.89 14.20
N LEU A 669 10.23 12.90 13.59
CA LEU A 669 11.43 12.25 14.13
C LEU A 669 12.46 12.07 13.02
N GLY A 670 13.71 12.42 13.32
CA GLY A 670 14.83 12.07 12.47
C GLY A 670 15.03 10.56 12.40
N ARG A 671 14.78 9.88 13.54
CA ARG A 671 14.83 8.42 13.63
C ARG A 671 13.96 7.90 14.78
N LEU A 672 13.15 6.88 14.48
CA LEU A 672 12.52 6.02 15.48
C LEU A 672 13.07 4.59 15.30
N ARG A 673 13.64 4.04 16.38
CA ARG A 673 14.13 2.66 16.41
C ARG A 673 13.19 1.76 17.20
N ILE A 674 12.87 0.61 16.61
CA ILE A 674 12.10 -0.45 17.25
C ILE A 674 13.06 -1.60 17.57
N PRO A 675 13.55 -1.70 18.80
CA PRO A 675 14.43 -2.80 19.21
C PRO A 675 13.62 -4.06 19.51
N HIS A 676 14.30 -5.15 19.79
CA HIS A 676 13.68 -6.26 20.47
C HIS A 676 13.06 -5.80 21.80
N MET A 677 11.79 -6.13 22.03
CA MET A 677 11.06 -5.71 23.22
C MET A 677 10.79 -6.91 24.14
N GLU A 678 11.32 -6.82 25.38
CA GLU A 678 10.93 -7.80 26.41
C GLU A 678 9.46 -7.63 26.78
N ARG A 679 8.80 -8.74 26.98
CA ARG A 679 7.37 -8.80 27.31
C ARG A 679 7.19 -9.18 28.76
N ALA A 680 6.25 -8.51 29.41
CA ALA A 680 5.82 -8.88 30.75
C ALA A 680 4.89 -10.10 30.67
N LYS A 681 5.03 -11.01 31.60
CA LYS A 681 4.09 -12.11 31.77
C LYS A 681 2.71 -11.57 32.12
N LYS A 682 1.67 -12.00 31.41
CA LYS A 682 0.28 -11.54 31.57
C LYS A 682 -0.67 -12.63 32.06
N LEU A 683 -0.34 -13.90 31.81
CA LEU A 683 -1.14 -14.99 32.28
C LEU A 683 -1.01 -15.13 33.81
N PRO A 684 -2.14 -15.24 34.56
CA PRO A 684 -2.09 -15.39 36.01
C PRO A 684 -1.54 -16.76 36.41
N ASP A 685 -0.75 -16.77 37.47
CA ASP A 685 -0.13 -18.00 38.01
C ASP A 685 -0.92 -18.63 39.17
N VAL A 686 -1.78 -17.85 39.81
CA VAL A 686 -2.50 -18.28 41.02
C VAL A 686 -3.95 -18.61 40.70
N LYS A 687 -4.42 -19.74 41.20
CA LYS A 687 -5.83 -20.14 41.05
C LYS A 687 -6.79 -19.05 41.54
N GLY A 688 -7.79 -18.73 40.72
CA GLY A 688 -8.78 -17.68 40.98
C GLY A 688 -8.33 -16.27 40.62
N GLU A 689 -7.05 -16.09 40.26
CA GLU A 689 -6.58 -14.81 39.79
C GLU A 689 -7.01 -14.56 38.33
N ILE A 690 -7.35 -13.32 38.03
CA ILE A 690 -7.72 -12.87 36.69
C ILE A 690 -6.74 -11.81 36.18
N GLY A 691 -6.23 -11.99 34.97
CA GLY A 691 -5.34 -11.08 34.32
C GLY A 691 -5.90 -10.57 32.98
N LYS A 692 -5.68 -9.32 32.67
CA LYS A 692 -5.92 -8.79 31.30
C LYS A 692 -4.73 -9.15 30.42
N ILE A 693 -4.93 -10.00 29.43
CA ILE A 693 -3.86 -10.51 28.57
C ILE A 693 -3.74 -9.75 27.24
N ILE A 694 -4.84 -9.25 26.70
CA ILE A 694 -4.90 -8.54 25.43
C ILE A 694 -5.77 -7.29 25.61
N SER A 695 -5.39 -6.20 24.95
CA SER A 695 -6.17 -4.96 24.93
C SER A 695 -6.03 -4.27 23.57
N GLY A 696 -6.92 -3.32 23.30
CA GLY A 696 -6.87 -2.50 22.10
C GLY A 696 -7.44 -3.15 20.85
N LEU A 697 -8.26 -4.18 20.98
CA LEU A 697 -9.14 -4.69 19.94
C LEU A 697 -10.37 -3.79 19.78
N ASP A 698 -11.35 -4.17 18.99
CA ASP A 698 -12.57 -3.35 18.83
C ASP A 698 -13.83 -4.08 19.30
N CYS A 699 -14.15 -5.25 18.74
CA CYS A 699 -15.33 -6.03 19.11
C CYS A 699 -15.03 -7.52 19.03
N VAL A 700 -14.58 -8.07 20.15
CA VAL A 700 -14.19 -9.48 20.24
C VAL A 700 -15.39 -10.35 20.55
N ASP A 701 -15.85 -11.13 19.59
CA ASP A 701 -17.07 -11.90 19.66
C ASP A 701 -16.87 -13.39 19.92
N ALA A 702 -15.74 -13.95 19.47
CA ALA A 702 -15.52 -15.39 19.58
C ALA A 702 -14.07 -15.76 19.86
N LEU A 703 -13.90 -16.92 20.52
CA LEU A 703 -12.63 -17.55 20.84
C LEU A 703 -12.67 -19.02 20.45
N CYS A 704 -11.55 -19.60 20.01
CA CYS A 704 -11.36 -21.04 19.97
C CYS A 704 -9.92 -21.44 20.24
N GLN A 705 -9.71 -22.65 20.76
CA GLN A 705 -8.37 -23.20 20.95
C GLN A 705 -7.98 -24.09 19.78
N ALA A 706 -6.78 -23.90 19.28
CA ALA A 706 -6.15 -24.77 18.31
C ALA A 706 -5.54 -26.05 18.95
N PRO A 707 -5.31 -27.11 18.16
CA PRO A 707 -4.64 -28.31 18.65
C PRO A 707 -3.22 -28.07 19.19
N ASP A 708 -2.53 -27.06 18.72
CA ASP A 708 -1.20 -26.64 19.20
C ASP A 708 -1.25 -25.80 20.49
N GLY A 709 -2.44 -25.50 20.99
CA GLY A 709 -2.67 -24.73 22.23
C GLY A 709 -2.87 -23.24 22.02
N ALA A 710 -2.68 -22.73 20.82
CA ALA A 710 -2.93 -21.31 20.51
C ALA A 710 -4.43 -20.98 20.65
N ILE A 711 -4.72 -19.73 20.94
CA ILE A 711 -6.10 -19.20 21.01
C ILE A 711 -6.32 -18.29 19.82
N TYR A 712 -7.30 -18.61 19.00
CA TYR A 712 -7.78 -17.71 17.97
C TYR A 712 -8.87 -16.81 18.50
N ILE A 713 -8.85 -15.57 18.05
CA ILE A 713 -9.69 -14.48 18.55
C ILE A 713 -10.32 -13.78 17.34
N CYS A 714 -11.64 -13.68 17.34
CA CYS A 714 -12.40 -13.01 16.30
C CYS A 714 -12.74 -11.57 16.72
N ASP A 715 -12.35 -10.61 15.91
CA ASP A 715 -12.81 -9.22 15.98
C ASP A 715 -13.76 -8.97 14.79
N SER A 716 -15.02 -9.17 15.02
CA SER A 716 -16.04 -9.19 13.97
C SER A 716 -16.20 -7.82 13.31
N ARG A 717 -16.05 -6.76 14.08
CA ARG A 717 -16.24 -5.39 13.58
C ARG A 717 -15.11 -4.93 12.69
N LEU A 718 -13.90 -5.36 12.95
CA LEU A 718 -12.73 -5.01 12.15
C LEU A 718 -12.41 -6.07 11.08
N TYR A 719 -13.22 -7.12 10.96
CA TYR A 719 -13.04 -8.22 10.02
C TYR A 719 -11.69 -8.93 10.18
N ARG A 720 -11.25 -9.11 11.45
CA ARG A 720 -9.93 -9.64 11.78
C ARG A 720 -9.99 -10.89 12.59
N ILE A 721 -8.99 -11.73 12.40
CA ILE A 721 -8.73 -12.90 13.24
C ILE A 721 -7.30 -12.80 13.74
N TYR A 722 -7.15 -12.87 15.06
CA TYR A 722 -5.87 -12.85 15.72
C TYR A 722 -5.52 -14.23 16.25
N ARG A 723 -4.22 -14.49 16.42
CA ARG A 723 -3.70 -15.68 17.09
C ARG A 723 -2.92 -15.24 18.32
N TRP A 724 -3.33 -15.73 19.46
CA TRP A 724 -2.62 -15.61 20.73
C TRP A 724 -1.88 -16.90 21.04
N ASP A 725 -0.60 -16.82 21.37
CA ASP A 725 0.22 -17.94 21.81
C ASP A 725 0.41 -17.88 23.33
N PRO A 726 -0.15 -18.83 24.10
CA PRO A 726 -0.02 -18.83 25.56
C PRO A 726 1.39 -19.13 26.07
N GLU A 727 2.24 -19.80 25.29
CA GLU A 727 3.60 -20.13 25.70
C GLU A 727 4.54 -18.93 25.62
N THR A 728 4.42 -18.16 24.56
CA THR A 728 5.22 -16.94 24.33
C THR A 728 4.52 -15.68 24.80
N GLU A 729 3.23 -15.77 25.16
CA GLU A 729 2.36 -14.66 25.51
C GLU A 729 2.34 -13.56 24.44
N THR A 730 2.31 -13.96 23.18
CA THR A 730 2.28 -13.06 22.03
C THR A 730 1.00 -13.17 21.25
N MET A 731 0.53 -12.02 20.79
CA MET A 731 -0.56 -11.92 19.84
C MET A 731 0.00 -11.50 18.47
N ILE A 732 -0.56 -12.06 17.41
CA ILE A 732 -0.34 -11.64 16.05
C ILE A 732 -1.67 -11.45 15.33
N LEU A 733 -1.71 -10.55 14.34
CA LEU A 733 -2.80 -10.50 13.38
C LEU A 733 -2.60 -11.67 12.40
N LEU A 734 -3.50 -12.65 12.45
CA LEU A 734 -3.44 -13.81 11.56
C LEU A 734 -3.90 -13.43 10.15
N THR A 735 -5.07 -12.82 10.06
CA THR A 735 -5.67 -12.42 8.79
C THR A 735 -6.68 -11.30 8.98
N SER A 736 -6.79 -10.44 7.98
CA SER A 736 -7.89 -9.52 7.77
C SER A 736 -8.74 -10.03 6.61
N GLN A 737 -10.04 -9.93 6.70
CA GLN A 737 -10.97 -10.49 5.73
C GLN A 737 -11.83 -9.36 5.12
N HIS A 738 -12.32 -9.55 3.90
CA HIS A 738 -13.33 -8.67 3.31
C HIS A 738 -14.78 -9.16 3.58
N PHE A 739 -14.93 -10.10 4.49
CA PHE A 739 -16.19 -10.57 5.03
C PHE A 739 -16.15 -10.59 6.56
N GLN A 740 -17.30 -10.51 7.19
CA GLN A 740 -17.39 -10.42 8.65
C GLN A 740 -17.27 -11.81 9.31
N PRO A 741 -16.22 -12.10 10.07
CA PRO A 741 -16.16 -13.31 10.88
C PRO A 741 -17.07 -13.15 12.10
N LEU A 742 -17.85 -14.16 12.41
CA LEU A 742 -18.82 -14.15 13.50
C LEU A 742 -18.48 -15.12 14.62
N SER A 743 -17.96 -16.29 14.26
CA SER A 743 -17.58 -17.33 15.20
C SER A 743 -16.45 -18.19 14.67
N LEU A 744 -15.70 -18.82 15.58
CA LEU A 744 -14.50 -19.59 15.29
C LEU A 744 -14.56 -20.97 15.92
N ALA A 745 -13.96 -21.96 15.26
CA ALA A 745 -13.51 -23.21 15.86
C ALA A 745 -12.31 -23.79 15.11
N CYS A 746 -11.69 -24.81 15.71
CA CYS A 746 -10.66 -25.58 15.03
C CYS A 746 -11.12 -27.01 14.81
N ASP A 747 -10.85 -27.57 13.65
CA ASP A 747 -11.07 -28.97 13.39
C ASP A 747 -9.89 -29.82 13.91
N SER A 748 -10.05 -31.15 13.85
CA SER A 748 -9.02 -32.10 14.30
C SER A 748 -7.73 -32.06 13.47
N GLN A 749 -7.76 -31.43 12.30
CA GLN A 749 -6.60 -31.25 11.43
C GLN A 749 -5.86 -29.93 11.70
N GLY A 750 -6.40 -29.10 12.59
CA GLY A 750 -5.85 -27.77 12.92
C GLY A 750 -6.26 -26.69 11.95
N ARG A 751 -7.22 -26.92 11.05
CA ARG A 751 -7.82 -25.85 10.24
C ARG A 751 -8.71 -24.99 11.12
N LEU A 752 -8.68 -23.70 10.87
CA LEU A 752 -9.58 -22.75 11.50
C LEU A 752 -10.88 -22.69 10.70
N LEU A 753 -11.97 -22.93 11.37
CA LEU A 753 -13.32 -22.87 10.80
C LEU A 753 -13.93 -21.54 11.21
N VAL A 754 -14.39 -20.79 10.24
CA VAL A 754 -14.90 -19.44 10.45
C VAL A 754 -16.35 -19.39 9.95
N VAL A 755 -17.26 -19.11 10.84
CA VAL A 755 -18.61 -18.72 10.46
C VAL A 755 -18.56 -17.26 10.04
N THR A 756 -18.99 -16.98 8.82
CA THR A 756 -18.92 -15.65 8.25
C THR A 756 -20.28 -15.17 7.81
N GLU A 757 -20.44 -13.88 7.86
CA GLU A 757 -21.49 -13.18 7.15
C GLU A 757 -20.86 -12.40 6.00
N TYR A 758 -21.29 -12.62 4.79
CA TYR A 758 -20.83 -11.86 3.64
C TYR A 758 -22.00 -11.42 2.77
N GLN A 759 -21.81 -10.32 2.08
CA GLN A 759 -22.77 -9.82 1.11
C GLN A 759 -22.36 -10.34 -0.26
N PRO A 760 -23.21 -11.17 -0.94
CA PRO A 760 -22.90 -11.59 -2.28
C PRO A 760 -22.87 -10.39 -3.22
N VAL A 761 -21.93 -10.42 -4.16
CA VAL A 761 -21.92 -9.45 -5.25
C VAL A 761 -23.08 -9.78 -6.18
N LYS A 762 -23.83 -8.76 -6.57
CA LYS A 762 -25.00 -8.89 -7.45
C LYS A 762 -24.72 -9.78 -8.66
N ASN A 763 -25.56 -10.77 -8.87
CA ASN A 763 -25.42 -11.77 -9.95
C ASN A 763 -24.15 -12.63 -9.87
N SER A 764 -23.57 -12.78 -8.69
CA SER A 764 -22.44 -13.70 -8.51
C SER A 764 -22.91 -15.15 -8.51
N VAL A 765 -22.03 -16.05 -8.96
CA VAL A 765 -22.26 -17.50 -8.91
C VAL A 765 -21.29 -18.10 -7.90
N VAL A 766 -21.81 -18.69 -6.83
CA VAL A 766 -21.00 -19.36 -5.79
C VAL A 766 -21.29 -20.84 -5.82
N ASN A 767 -20.27 -21.66 -6.02
CA ASN A 767 -20.38 -23.12 -6.10
C ASN A 767 -21.47 -23.61 -7.10
N GLY A 768 -21.61 -22.91 -8.25
CA GLY A 768 -22.61 -23.25 -9.27
C GLY A 768 -24.04 -22.80 -8.95
N ILE A 769 -24.24 -22.05 -7.89
CA ILE A 769 -25.52 -21.46 -7.51
C ILE A 769 -25.47 -19.96 -7.76
N GLU A 770 -26.40 -19.46 -8.54
CA GLU A 770 -26.56 -18.02 -8.74
C GLU A 770 -27.04 -17.39 -7.43
N GLU A 771 -26.26 -16.49 -6.86
CA GLU A 771 -26.64 -15.69 -5.70
C GLU A 771 -27.24 -14.39 -6.21
N LEU A 772 -28.55 -14.28 -6.11
CA LEU A 772 -29.27 -13.06 -6.44
C LEU A 772 -29.24 -12.12 -5.23
N VAL A 773 -28.67 -10.95 -5.43
CA VAL A 773 -28.83 -9.84 -4.49
C VAL A 773 -30.06 -9.07 -4.93
N THR A 774 -31.07 -9.01 -4.08
CA THR A 774 -32.27 -8.22 -4.36
C THR A 774 -32.02 -6.77 -3.98
N ASP A 775 -32.33 -5.85 -4.92
CA ASP A 775 -32.08 -4.40 -4.77
C ASP A 775 -33.05 -3.71 -3.77
N GLU A 776 -33.90 -4.46 -3.08
CA GLU A 776 -35.01 -3.88 -2.33
C GLU A 776 -34.60 -3.00 -1.14
N PHE A 777 -33.34 -3.01 -0.75
CA PHE A 777 -32.86 -2.27 0.43
C PHE A 777 -31.55 -1.53 0.26
N GLY A 778 -31.20 -1.16 -0.96
CA GLY A 778 -30.15 -0.16 -1.22
C GLY A 778 -30.53 1.23 -0.68
N GLY A 779 -31.09 1.25 0.53
CA GLY A 779 -31.51 2.47 1.17
C GLY A 779 -30.30 3.34 1.52
N GLU A 780 -30.42 4.62 1.29
CA GLU A 780 -29.55 5.63 1.85
C GLU A 780 -29.49 5.49 3.37
N SER A 781 -28.58 4.70 3.89
CA SER A 781 -28.27 4.77 5.31
C SER A 781 -27.62 6.12 5.55
N GLY A 782 -28.37 7.02 6.09
CA GLY A 782 -27.86 8.31 6.48
C GLY A 782 -26.73 8.16 7.49
N GLY A 783 -25.54 8.55 7.11
CA GLY A 783 -24.54 8.95 8.05
C GLY A 783 -23.52 7.92 8.50
N GLY A 784 -22.37 7.94 7.85
CA GLY A 784 -21.10 7.63 8.48
C GLY A 784 -20.90 6.23 9.08
N CYS A 785 -21.71 5.28 8.70
CA CYS A 785 -21.45 3.90 9.07
C CYS A 785 -20.36 3.33 8.19
N TYR A 786 -19.26 2.98 8.79
CA TYR A 786 -18.11 2.37 8.13
C TYR A 786 -18.44 1.07 7.39
N TYR A 787 -19.51 0.43 7.76
CA TYR A 787 -19.88 -0.86 7.22
C TYR A 787 -21.08 -0.74 6.30
N PRO A 788 -21.06 -1.31 5.09
CA PRO A 788 -22.24 -1.43 4.22
C PRO A 788 -23.21 -2.46 4.79
N PHE A 789 -23.75 -2.19 5.98
CA PHE A 789 -24.20 -3.25 6.85
C PHE A 789 -25.63 -3.66 6.68
N PHE A 790 -26.37 -3.05 5.83
CA PHE A 790 -27.81 -3.26 5.84
C PHE A 790 -28.36 -3.78 4.53
N SER A 791 -27.61 -4.72 3.91
CA SER A 791 -28.24 -5.58 2.92
C SER A 791 -28.89 -6.75 3.63
N TYR A 792 -30.20 -6.92 3.46
CA TYR A 792 -30.96 -8.05 3.98
C TYR A 792 -30.62 -9.37 3.26
N ASP A 793 -29.80 -9.32 2.22
CA ASP A 793 -29.30 -10.48 1.46
C ASP A 793 -27.98 -11.04 1.96
N ARG A 794 -27.63 -10.77 3.19
CA ARG A 794 -26.44 -11.35 3.79
C ARG A 794 -26.55 -12.85 3.91
N ARG A 795 -25.48 -13.52 3.57
CA ARG A 795 -25.37 -14.97 3.61
C ARG A 795 -24.43 -15.41 4.71
N ILE A 796 -24.92 -16.35 5.53
CA ILE A 796 -24.06 -17.02 6.48
C ILE A 796 -23.42 -18.20 5.78
N ARG A 797 -22.11 -18.31 5.88
CA ARG A 797 -21.28 -19.37 5.34
C ARG A 797 -20.27 -19.83 6.38
N VAL A 798 -19.78 -21.03 6.19
CA VAL A 798 -18.63 -21.53 6.95
C VAL A 798 -17.48 -21.70 5.97
N CYS A 799 -16.33 -21.11 6.29
CA CYS A 799 -15.11 -21.36 5.55
C CYS A 799 -14.07 -22.03 6.44
N ALA A 800 -13.18 -22.79 5.79
CA ALA A 800 -12.02 -23.39 6.42
C ALA A 800 -10.77 -22.63 5.97
N ILE A 801 -9.84 -22.41 6.90
CA ILE A 801 -8.58 -21.68 6.68
C ILE A 801 -7.46 -22.51 7.31
N ASP A 802 -6.38 -22.76 6.58
CA ASP A 802 -5.12 -23.20 7.19
C ASP A 802 -4.43 -21.99 7.81
N PRO A 803 -4.20 -21.94 9.12
CA PRO A 803 -3.54 -20.81 9.77
C PRO A 803 -2.13 -20.49 9.26
N LYS A 804 -1.50 -21.42 8.58
CA LYS A 804 -0.17 -21.19 7.97
C LYS A 804 -0.22 -20.43 6.65
N ALA A 805 -1.38 -20.47 5.97
CA ALA A 805 -1.62 -19.77 4.71
C ALA A 805 -3.08 -19.31 4.64
N PRO A 806 -3.51 -18.41 5.55
CA PRO A 806 -4.93 -18.20 5.84
C PRO A 806 -5.72 -17.70 4.64
N GLU A 807 -5.17 -16.83 3.83
CA GLU A 807 -5.87 -16.31 2.66
C GLU A 807 -5.83 -17.30 1.49
N ALA A 808 -4.66 -17.87 1.22
CA ALA A 808 -4.46 -18.80 0.09
C ALA A 808 -5.22 -20.11 0.25
N SER A 809 -5.48 -20.53 1.49
CA SER A 809 -6.16 -21.78 1.81
C SER A 809 -7.66 -21.64 2.04
N LEU A 810 -8.21 -20.41 1.97
CA LEU A 810 -9.61 -20.17 2.27
C LEU A 810 -10.51 -21.00 1.35
N GLU A 811 -11.26 -21.90 1.95
CA GLU A 811 -12.20 -22.79 1.28
C GLU A 811 -13.60 -22.60 1.85
N LEU A 812 -14.56 -22.32 0.96
CA LEU A 812 -15.97 -22.26 1.33
C LEU A 812 -16.52 -23.68 1.48
N LEU A 813 -16.99 -24.02 2.67
CA LEU A 813 -17.54 -25.35 2.92
C LEU A 813 -18.98 -25.47 2.42
N PRO A 814 -19.33 -26.60 1.80
CA PRO A 814 -20.70 -26.84 1.34
C PRO A 814 -21.65 -27.03 2.50
N VAL A 815 -22.85 -26.46 2.39
CA VAL A 815 -23.95 -26.73 3.33
C VAL A 815 -24.63 -28.01 2.89
N VAL A 816 -24.75 -28.98 3.81
CA VAL A 816 -25.40 -30.29 3.56
C VAL A 816 -26.51 -30.56 4.60
N SER A 817 -27.41 -31.48 4.27
CA SER A 817 -28.43 -31.91 5.22
C SER A 817 -27.85 -32.73 6.37
N LEU A 818 -28.51 -32.69 7.52
CA LEU A 818 -28.14 -33.45 8.72
C LEU A 818 -27.96 -34.94 8.49
N GLU A 819 -28.78 -35.53 7.60
CA GLU A 819 -28.75 -36.96 7.30
C GLU A 819 -27.44 -37.43 6.65
N GLN A 820 -26.68 -36.52 6.06
CA GLN A 820 -25.41 -36.81 5.36
C GLN A 820 -24.18 -36.64 6.24
N VAL A 821 -24.34 -36.24 7.49
CA VAL A 821 -23.25 -35.83 8.36
C VAL A 821 -23.15 -36.75 9.57
N LYS A 822 -21.95 -37.27 9.83
CA LYS A 822 -21.59 -37.83 11.15
C LYS A 822 -20.84 -36.77 11.91
N PRO A 823 -21.42 -36.20 12.95
CA PRO A 823 -20.80 -35.05 13.61
C PRO A 823 -19.57 -35.41 14.40
N ASP A 824 -18.53 -34.67 14.15
CA ASP A 824 -17.56 -34.33 15.16
C ASP A 824 -17.84 -32.87 15.54
N ILE A 825 -17.97 -32.68 16.70
CA ILE A 825 -18.41 -31.72 17.63
C ILE A 825 -17.86 -30.31 17.40
N LEU A 826 -18.31 -29.59 16.43
CA LEU A 826 -18.02 -28.17 16.32
C LEU A 826 -19.27 -27.39 16.00
N TYR A 827 -19.50 -26.34 16.74
CA TYR A 827 -20.73 -25.62 16.72
C TYR A 827 -20.57 -24.12 16.58
N TYR A 828 -21.46 -23.48 15.83
CA TYR A 828 -21.57 -22.06 15.70
C TYR A 828 -22.99 -21.57 15.73
N PRO A 829 -23.31 -20.51 16.46
CA PRO A 829 -24.54 -19.81 16.28
C PRO A 829 -24.51 -19.12 14.90
N ALA A 830 -25.33 -19.55 14.00
CA ALA A 830 -25.54 -18.88 12.73
C ALA A 830 -26.47 -17.67 12.85
N ASN A 831 -27.00 -17.46 13.98
CA ASN A 831 -27.98 -16.46 14.24
C ASN A 831 -27.34 -15.10 14.50
N GLN A 832 -27.48 -14.19 13.58
CA GLN A 832 -26.92 -12.86 13.71
C GLN A 832 -27.93 -11.80 13.41
N TRP A 833 -28.05 -10.96 14.30
CA TRP A 833 -28.87 -9.81 14.36
C TRP A 833 -28.30 -8.64 13.58
N ARG A 834 -29.19 -7.91 13.04
CA ARG A 834 -28.95 -6.53 12.60
C ARG A 834 -30.25 -5.74 12.51
N ASP A 835 -30.28 -4.74 12.99
CA ASP A 835 -30.72 -3.41 12.95
C ASP A 835 -31.90 -2.97 12.11
N SER A 836 -33.12 -3.20 12.44
CA SER A 836 -34.19 -2.26 12.15
C SER A 836 -35.32 -2.45 13.17
N GLY A 837 -36.19 -1.51 13.28
CA GLY A 837 -37.29 -1.56 14.24
C GLY A 837 -38.19 -2.79 14.14
N ASP A 838 -38.20 -3.46 12.97
CA ASP A 838 -38.99 -4.67 12.70
C ASP A 838 -38.27 -5.98 12.95
N MET A 839 -37.08 -5.92 13.50
CA MET A 839 -36.17 -7.07 13.64
C MET A 839 -36.58 -8.08 14.69
N MET A 840 -37.34 -7.69 15.69
CA MET A 840 -37.78 -8.61 16.73
C MET A 840 -38.64 -9.75 16.17
N GLU A 841 -39.44 -9.48 15.15
CA GLU A 841 -40.20 -10.52 14.46
C GLU A 841 -39.33 -11.42 13.57
N SER A 842 -38.30 -10.85 12.93
CA SER A 842 -37.35 -11.58 12.08
C SER A 842 -36.48 -12.53 12.88
N PHE A 843 -36.06 -12.14 14.07
CA PHE A 843 -35.25 -12.96 14.95
C PHE A 843 -35.98 -14.13 15.57
N ALA A 844 -37.24 -13.97 15.87
CA ALA A 844 -38.08 -15.05 16.37
C ALA A 844 -38.25 -16.23 15.39
N LYS A 845 -37.78 -16.07 14.13
CA LYS A 845 -37.81 -17.10 13.08
C LYS A 845 -36.45 -17.75 12.84
N ASN A 846 -35.38 -17.26 13.44
CA ASN A 846 -34.03 -17.76 13.25
C ASN A 846 -33.59 -18.71 14.38
N ASP A 847 -34.09 -19.91 14.30
CA ASP A 847 -33.78 -21.03 15.19
C ASP A 847 -32.73 -21.95 14.59
N ILE A 848 -31.63 -21.36 14.05
CA ILE A 848 -30.62 -22.10 13.32
C ILE A 848 -29.32 -22.13 14.11
N ALA A 849 -28.77 -23.31 14.30
CA ALA A 849 -27.41 -23.54 14.73
C ALA A 849 -26.66 -24.30 13.65
N CYS A 850 -25.40 -23.93 13.41
CA CYS A 850 -24.54 -24.64 12.48
C CYS A 850 -23.60 -25.57 13.28
N TYR A 851 -23.30 -26.72 12.71
CA TYR A 851 -22.19 -27.53 13.16
C TYR A 851 -21.44 -28.11 11.97
N LEU A 852 -20.21 -28.52 12.19
CA LEU A 852 -19.36 -29.07 11.17
C LEU A 852 -19.09 -30.54 11.44
N ALA A 853 -19.12 -31.33 10.38
CA ALA A 853 -18.73 -32.73 10.43
C ALA A 853 -17.25 -32.96 10.15
N PRO A 854 -16.68 -34.10 10.60
CA PRO A 854 -15.29 -34.46 10.35
C PRO A 854 -14.90 -34.57 8.88
N ASP A 855 -15.88 -34.84 8.03
CA ASP A 855 -15.69 -34.92 6.57
C ASP A 855 -15.65 -33.55 5.87
N GLY A 856 -15.65 -32.46 6.64
CA GLY A 856 -15.58 -31.09 6.14
C GLY A 856 -16.91 -30.55 5.59
N LYS A 857 -18.02 -31.23 5.80
CA LYS A 857 -19.35 -30.77 5.39
C LYS A 857 -20.03 -30.01 6.54
N THR A 858 -20.68 -28.92 6.21
CA THR A 858 -21.44 -28.12 7.17
C THR A 858 -22.88 -28.60 7.20
N ALA A 859 -23.42 -28.81 8.38
CA ALA A 859 -24.85 -29.07 8.56
C ALA A 859 -25.51 -27.96 9.39
N ILE A 860 -26.71 -27.62 9.04
CA ILE A 860 -27.55 -26.67 9.76
C ILE A 860 -28.55 -27.43 10.60
N VAL A 861 -28.47 -27.22 11.92
CA VAL A 861 -29.41 -27.80 12.88
C VAL A 861 -30.49 -26.79 13.22
N HIS A 862 -31.73 -27.12 12.97
CA HIS A 862 -32.85 -26.32 13.43
C HIS A 862 -33.14 -26.58 14.91
N THR A 863 -33.38 -25.53 15.65
CA THR A 863 -33.73 -25.57 17.09
C THR A 863 -35.14 -25.01 17.30
N PRO A 864 -36.18 -25.72 16.82
CA PRO A 864 -37.53 -25.17 16.67
C PRO A 864 -38.20 -24.74 17.98
N ALA A 865 -37.60 -25.07 19.10
CA ALA A 865 -38.13 -24.72 20.41
C ALA A 865 -37.49 -23.46 21.03
N LEU A 866 -36.51 -22.83 20.31
CA LEU A 866 -35.83 -21.66 20.81
C LEU A 866 -36.15 -20.45 19.93
N ALA A 867 -36.39 -19.31 20.55
CA ALA A 867 -36.62 -18.09 19.83
C ALA A 867 -35.35 -17.57 19.13
N ARG A 868 -34.18 -17.82 19.74
CA ARG A 868 -32.90 -17.38 19.21
C ARG A 868 -31.75 -18.16 19.86
N ALA A 869 -31.21 -19.14 19.14
CA ALA A 869 -30.09 -19.95 19.65
C ALA A 869 -28.75 -19.23 19.47
N CYS A 870 -27.94 -19.19 20.52
CA CYS A 870 -26.63 -18.55 20.51
C CYS A 870 -25.72 -19.27 21.51
N GLY A 871 -24.66 -19.91 21.09
CA GLY A 871 -23.81 -20.72 21.95
C GLY A 871 -24.38 -22.14 22.22
N LEU A 872 -23.55 -23.16 22.06
CA LEU A 872 -23.91 -24.56 22.13
C LEU A 872 -22.75 -25.39 22.65
N THR A 873 -23.00 -26.26 23.58
CA THR A 873 -22.01 -27.29 23.94
C THR A 873 -21.90 -28.36 22.84
N PRO A 874 -20.80 -29.09 22.78
CA PRO A 874 -20.63 -30.19 21.86
C PRO A 874 -21.82 -31.18 21.82
N LEU A 875 -22.30 -31.49 20.59
CA LEU A 875 -23.39 -32.43 20.36
C LEU A 875 -22.88 -33.87 20.41
N CYS A 876 -23.37 -34.63 21.38
CA CYS A 876 -23.11 -36.06 21.51
C CYS A 876 -24.44 -36.82 21.55
N PRO A 877 -24.74 -37.73 20.60
CA PRO A 877 -25.94 -38.54 20.64
C PRO A 877 -26.11 -39.25 21.99
N GLY A 878 -27.32 -39.15 22.54
CA GLY A 878 -27.67 -39.71 23.82
C GLY A 878 -27.18 -38.97 25.05
N LYS A 879 -26.49 -37.83 24.86
CA LYS A 879 -26.12 -36.93 25.95
C LYS A 879 -26.90 -35.62 25.85
N PRO A 880 -27.13 -34.91 26.96
CA PRO A 880 -27.70 -33.59 26.90
C PRO A 880 -26.69 -32.61 26.31
N ALA A 881 -27.20 -31.62 25.56
CA ALA A 881 -26.47 -30.45 25.16
C ALA A 881 -27.11 -29.19 25.76
N TYR A 882 -26.38 -28.12 25.82
CA TYR A 882 -26.81 -26.85 26.39
C TYR A 882 -26.68 -25.75 25.33
N LEU A 883 -27.71 -24.94 25.20
CA LEU A 883 -27.76 -23.82 24.26
C LEU A 883 -28.15 -22.54 25.00
N VAL A 884 -27.65 -21.43 24.57
CA VAL A 884 -28.15 -20.11 24.96
C VAL A 884 -29.39 -19.78 24.12
N ASP A 885 -30.49 -19.45 24.77
CA ASP A 885 -31.63 -18.76 24.16
C ASP A 885 -31.49 -17.26 24.45
N GLU A 886 -30.91 -16.52 23.51
CA GLU A 886 -30.62 -15.11 23.70
C GLU A 886 -31.90 -14.26 23.85
N TYR A 887 -32.97 -14.64 23.19
CA TYR A 887 -34.20 -13.90 23.27
C TYR A 887 -34.84 -14.02 24.67
N ASN A 888 -34.89 -15.23 25.19
CA ASN A 888 -35.43 -15.49 26.56
C ASN A 888 -34.39 -15.31 27.66
N LYS A 889 -33.14 -14.96 27.31
CA LYS A 889 -32.06 -14.72 28.27
C LYS A 889 -31.81 -15.91 29.23
N CYS A 890 -31.82 -17.11 28.67
CA CYS A 890 -31.61 -18.34 29.49
C CYS A 890 -30.71 -19.33 28.76
N ILE A 891 -30.16 -20.28 29.54
CA ILE A 891 -29.54 -21.48 28.98
C ILE A 891 -30.54 -22.62 29.08
N VAL A 892 -30.78 -23.28 27.98
CA VAL A 892 -31.65 -24.45 27.91
C VAL A 892 -30.82 -25.72 27.73
N GLN A 893 -31.21 -26.77 28.41
CA GLN A 893 -30.73 -28.12 28.18
C GLN A 893 -31.65 -28.82 27.20
N VAL A 894 -31.07 -29.50 26.20
CA VAL A 894 -31.77 -30.26 25.18
C VAL A 894 -31.25 -31.69 25.13
N GLN A 895 -32.09 -32.63 24.72
CA GLN A 895 -31.67 -34.00 24.42
C GLN A 895 -31.20 -34.08 22.98
N VAL A 896 -30.06 -34.76 22.75
CA VAL A 896 -29.51 -35.00 21.40
C VAL A 896 -29.87 -36.43 20.98
N GLY A 897 -30.68 -36.55 19.94
CA GLY A 897 -31.06 -37.84 19.34
C GLY A 897 -29.90 -38.50 18.60
N ASN A 898 -30.04 -39.79 18.27
CA ASN A 898 -29.03 -40.50 17.47
C ASN A 898 -28.85 -39.91 16.04
N ASP A 899 -29.83 -39.20 15.60
CA ASP A 899 -29.86 -38.43 14.33
C ASP A 899 -29.44 -36.96 14.52
N PHE A 900 -28.95 -36.62 15.73
CA PHE A 900 -28.59 -35.25 16.15
C PHE A 900 -29.77 -34.28 16.25
N ALA A 901 -30.97 -34.71 16.08
CA ALA A 901 -32.15 -33.89 16.36
C ALA A 901 -32.14 -33.44 17.82
N LEU A 902 -32.39 -32.14 18.03
CA LEU A 902 -32.50 -31.54 19.34
C LEU A 902 -33.96 -31.59 19.79
N SER A 903 -34.19 -32.05 20.99
CA SER A 903 -35.54 -32.21 21.54
C SER A 903 -35.60 -31.91 23.05
N ASN A 904 -36.83 -31.75 23.56
CA ASN A 904 -37.13 -31.58 24.97
C ASN A 904 -36.34 -30.44 25.66
N PRO A 905 -36.44 -29.20 25.16
CA PRO A 905 -35.74 -28.07 25.78
C PRO A 905 -36.31 -27.84 27.20
N THR A 906 -35.42 -27.69 28.15
CA THR A 906 -35.74 -27.32 29.55
C THR A 906 -34.78 -26.23 30.00
N VAL A 907 -35.28 -25.19 30.64
CA VAL A 907 -34.46 -24.11 31.17
C VAL A 907 -33.52 -24.72 32.25
N TRP A 908 -32.24 -24.59 32.01
CA TRP A 908 -31.20 -25.02 32.94
C TRP A 908 -30.72 -23.89 33.84
N ALA A 909 -30.57 -22.68 33.26
CA ALA A 909 -30.21 -21.46 33.96
C ALA A 909 -31.02 -20.28 33.43
N GLU A 910 -31.60 -19.49 34.34
CA GLU A 910 -32.40 -18.28 34.06
C GLU A 910 -31.47 -17.10 33.71
N ARG A 911 -30.44 -17.37 32.86
CA ARG A 911 -29.50 -16.41 32.37
C ARG A 911 -28.73 -16.94 31.16
N GLY A 912 -28.52 -16.10 30.16
CA GLY A 912 -27.76 -16.42 28.98
C GLY A 912 -28.04 -15.38 27.88
N GLU A 913 -27.00 -14.80 27.30
CA GLU A 913 -27.13 -13.79 26.28
C GLU A 913 -26.19 -14.01 25.10
N TYR A 914 -24.99 -14.50 25.40
CA TYR A 914 -23.92 -14.79 24.41
C TYR A 914 -23.36 -16.17 24.61
N GLY A 915 -22.17 -16.42 24.07
CA GLY A 915 -21.45 -17.67 24.27
C GLY A 915 -21.16 -17.93 25.78
N PHE A 916 -21.21 -19.17 26.21
CA PHE A 916 -20.89 -19.60 27.55
C PHE A 916 -19.89 -20.76 27.49
N ALA A 917 -19.23 -21.04 28.61
CA ALA A 917 -18.39 -22.22 28.76
C ALA A 917 -18.94 -23.09 29.87
N MET A 918 -18.97 -24.39 29.62
CA MET A 918 -19.23 -25.41 30.65
C MET A 918 -17.95 -26.23 30.82
N THR A 919 -17.39 -26.20 32.01
CA THR A 919 -16.15 -26.92 32.34
C THR A 919 -16.39 -28.43 32.45
N GLU A 920 -15.31 -29.20 32.45
CA GLU A 920 -15.38 -30.66 32.66
C GLU A 920 -16.00 -31.05 34.05
N ASP A 921 -15.85 -30.16 35.02
CA ASP A 921 -16.40 -30.36 36.38
C ASP A 921 -17.90 -30.03 36.48
N GLY A 922 -18.49 -29.51 35.40
CA GLY A 922 -19.90 -29.15 35.30
C GLY A 922 -20.23 -27.72 35.72
N ASP A 923 -19.22 -26.89 36.01
CA ASP A 923 -19.40 -25.50 36.29
C ASP A 923 -19.64 -24.74 34.98
N ALA A 924 -20.64 -23.86 34.94
CA ALA A 924 -20.91 -23.01 33.79
C ALA A 924 -20.51 -21.56 34.09
N TYR A 925 -19.79 -20.95 33.14
CA TYR A 925 -19.43 -19.54 33.14
C TYR A 925 -20.27 -18.83 32.11
N ILE A 926 -21.14 -17.95 32.57
CA ILE A 926 -22.16 -17.28 31.76
C ILE A 926 -21.87 -15.77 31.70
N PRO A 927 -21.42 -15.23 30.58
CA PRO A 927 -21.24 -13.80 30.38
C PRO A 927 -22.59 -13.10 30.17
N ASP A 928 -22.74 -11.96 30.85
CA ASP A 928 -23.85 -11.03 30.72
C ASP A 928 -23.33 -9.61 31.08
N CYS A 929 -23.92 -8.94 32.03
CA CYS A 929 -23.32 -7.70 32.59
C CYS A 929 -22.08 -8.00 33.46
N LEU A 930 -22.07 -9.15 34.07
CA LEU A 930 -20.95 -9.73 34.85
C LEU A 930 -20.66 -11.12 34.29
N LEU A 931 -19.57 -11.72 34.71
CA LEU A 931 -19.35 -13.14 34.49
C LEU A 931 -19.96 -13.92 35.69
N TYR A 932 -21.00 -14.71 35.44
CA TYR A 932 -21.73 -15.49 36.42
C TYR A 932 -21.24 -16.93 36.43
N ILE A 933 -21.07 -17.50 37.62
CA ILE A 933 -20.67 -18.89 37.84
C ILE A 933 -21.87 -19.67 38.35
N TYR A 934 -22.24 -20.71 37.61
CA TYR A 934 -23.34 -21.61 37.93
C TYR A 934 -22.81 -23.02 38.15
N VAL A 935 -23.37 -23.68 39.14
CA VAL A 935 -23.09 -25.10 39.46
C VAL A 935 -24.43 -25.78 39.55
N ASP A 936 -24.61 -26.90 38.83
CA ASP A 936 -25.89 -27.64 38.79
C ASP A 936 -27.12 -26.75 38.45
N GLY A 937 -26.95 -25.74 37.60
CA GLY A 937 -28.01 -24.81 37.20
C GLY A 937 -28.32 -23.72 38.24
N GLU A 938 -27.62 -23.67 39.37
CA GLU A 938 -27.78 -22.64 40.39
C GLU A 938 -26.59 -21.64 40.40
N LYS A 939 -26.90 -20.36 40.51
CA LYS A 939 -25.89 -19.32 40.64
C LYS A 939 -25.10 -19.48 41.94
N LYS A 940 -23.78 -19.57 41.86
CA LYS A 940 -22.88 -19.67 43.00
C LYS A 940 -22.08 -18.39 43.24
N ASP A 941 -21.55 -17.77 42.19
CA ASP A 941 -20.68 -16.60 42.34
C ASP A 941 -20.78 -15.69 41.12
N THR A 942 -20.11 -14.52 41.16
CA THR A 942 -19.97 -13.56 40.07
C THR A 942 -18.58 -12.95 40.05
N ILE A 943 -18.05 -12.69 38.83
CA ILE A 943 -16.82 -11.95 38.62
C ILE A 943 -17.15 -10.65 37.86
N GLN A 944 -16.71 -9.54 38.40
CA GLN A 944 -16.81 -8.25 37.72
C GLN A 944 -15.53 -7.97 36.94
N LEU A 945 -15.67 -7.69 35.66
CA LEU A 945 -14.61 -7.19 34.81
C LEU A 945 -14.76 -5.67 34.60
N HIS A 946 -13.74 -5.04 34.09
CA HIS A 946 -13.80 -3.63 33.74
C HIS A 946 -14.82 -3.38 32.61
N ASP A 947 -14.80 -4.22 31.59
CA ASP A 947 -15.75 -4.19 30.48
C ASP A 947 -16.71 -5.39 30.55
N ARG A 948 -17.84 -5.27 29.85
CA ARG A 948 -18.87 -6.31 29.78
C ARG A 948 -18.31 -7.57 29.09
N PRO A 949 -18.33 -8.73 29.74
CA PRO A 949 -17.91 -9.99 29.11
C PRO A 949 -18.91 -10.41 28.03
N ALA A 950 -18.39 -11.00 26.93
CA ALA A 950 -19.21 -11.43 25.79
C ALA A 950 -19.09 -12.92 25.50
N CYS A 951 -17.88 -13.47 25.44
CA CYS A 951 -17.65 -14.87 25.15
C CYS A 951 -16.61 -15.45 26.13
N VAL A 952 -16.71 -16.73 26.41
CA VAL A 952 -15.79 -17.46 27.32
C VAL A 952 -15.37 -18.76 26.68
N LEU A 953 -14.13 -19.17 26.96
CA LEU A 953 -13.52 -20.40 26.47
C LEU A 953 -12.66 -21.05 27.58
N GLU A 954 -12.99 -22.27 28.01
CA GLU A 954 -12.10 -23.09 28.82
C GLU A 954 -10.99 -23.67 27.91
N ALA A 955 -9.74 -23.35 28.20
CA ALA A 955 -8.60 -23.72 27.36
C ALA A 955 -7.29 -23.87 28.14
N GLY A 956 -6.22 -24.25 27.43
CA GLY A 956 -4.91 -24.60 27.94
C GLY A 956 -4.66 -26.10 27.87
N LYS A 957 -3.40 -26.55 28.08
CA LYS A 957 -3.02 -27.98 27.99
C LYS A 957 -3.82 -28.89 28.93
N ASN A 958 -4.19 -28.37 30.11
CA ASN A 958 -4.98 -29.07 31.11
C ASN A 958 -6.27 -28.33 31.42
N LYS A 959 -6.73 -27.49 30.51
CA LYS A 959 -7.89 -26.62 30.74
C LYS A 959 -7.74 -25.76 32.00
N GLU A 960 -6.56 -25.22 32.17
CA GLU A 960 -6.20 -24.45 33.36
C GLU A 960 -6.63 -22.99 33.31
N TYR A 961 -7.10 -22.50 32.15
CA TYR A 961 -7.56 -21.14 32.03
C TYR A 961 -8.98 -21.07 31.48
N LEU A 962 -9.71 -20.04 31.92
CA LEU A 962 -10.88 -19.52 31.24
C LEU A 962 -10.51 -18.22 30.57
N TYR A 963 -10.50 -18.19 29.23
CA TYR A 963 -10.35 -16.98 28.47
C TYR A 963 -11.69 -16.29 28.33
N ILE A 964 -11.70 -14.95 28.48
CA ILE A 964 -12.93 -14.17 28.53
C ILE A 964 -12.77 -12.96 27.63
N THR A 965 -13.64 -12.83 26.63
CA THR A 965 -13.68 -11.60 25.83
C THR A 965 -14.52 -10.55 26.54
N ALA A 966 -14.10 -9.31 26.47
CA ALA A 966 -14.81 -8.18 27.01
C ALA A 966 -14.61 -6.96 26.11
N ARG A 967 -15.43 -6.87 25.08
CA ARG A 967 -15.42 -5.82 24.05
C ARG A 967 -14.05 -5.63 23.38
N ARG A 968 -13.16 -4.85 23.98
CA ARG A 968 -11.83 -4.51 23.43
C ARG A 968 -10.68 -5.30 24.04
N ASP A 969 -10.98 -6.06 25.06
CA ASP A 969 -10.01 -6.74 25.90
C ASP A 969 -10.26 -8.24 25.95
N VAL A 970 -9.20 -9.01 26.20
CA VAL A 970 -9.31 -10.44 26.58
C VAL A 970 -8.65 -10.63 27.93
N TYR A 971 -9.34 -11.34 28.79
CA TYR A 971 -8.88 -11.73 30.13
C TYR A 971 -8.63 -13.21 30.17
N ALA A 972 -7.76 -13.64 31.09
CA ALA A 972 -7.57 -15.02 31.46
C ALA A 972 -7.81 -15.17 32.99
N LEU A 973 -8.66 -16.11 33.36
CA LEU A 973 -8.87 -16.54 34.74
C LEU A 973 -8.19 -17.88 34.96
N ARG A 974 -7.37 -18.01 35.99
CA ARG A 974 -6.73 -19.27 36.32
C ARG A 974 -7.72 -20.17 37.05
N LEU A 975 -8.05 -21.33 36.46
CA LEU A 975 -9.01 -22.30 37.02
C LEU A 975 -8.34 -23.35 37.92
N LYS A 976 -7.16 -23.81 37.54
CA LYS A 976 -6.44 -24.92 38.21
C LYS A 976 -5.04 -24.52 38.66
#